data_5226f0b9da8ea8cde555f443ce69b71a
#
_entry.id   5226f0b9da8ea8cde555f443ce69b71a
#
_cell.length_a   1.000
_cell.length_b   1.000
_cell.length_c   1.000
_cell.angle_alpha   90.00
_cell.angle_beta   90.00
_cell.angle_gamma   90.00
#
_symmetry.space_group_name_H-M   'P 1'
#
loop_
_entity.id
_entity.type
_entity.pdbx_description
1 polymer ?
#
loop_
_entity_poly.entity_id
_entity_poly.type
_entity_poly.pdbx_seq_one_letter_code
_entity_poly.pdbx_strand_id
1 'polypeptide(L)'
;MAVTIGKVVGTLLLIGIITTVILICFAARYIQTVIIPQAHVEANFVMDQTSIIYYEDPNTGEYVEHLSLHGDENRILVDYEDIPEDMINATVAIEDRTFWEHHGVNWRRTLYGVILMFTGQDIQGGSTITQQFIKSFTGYDDVTVKRKIQEIFTALDFEKNYSKAQILEWYLNYIYLGDGCNGVATAAEHYFGKDLSELSLAECASIISITNNPTIYGPNSNVRMTNEDGEVTTGRERNKQRQELVLWTMWDQGIITEEEYQAAVAEELVFTTEVDEKEPDTIYNWYDEQLITDVMNDLMEQYGYSSLVASDMVYSGGLRIYACVDQNVQSIVESVYSDRSNLDLTSNSGQEIQSAIVIVDPEGNIVGLAGALGDKTTNRGWNYASRSRRQPGSSIKPLSVYAPALEAGLITPASVFDDYPVQVLGGSAWPLNNPQTYRGLVTVADALRVSSNPAAVRVLQMLGFENSFNFMQDNFHIDLEEGLEVNGEIKNDLGSSQLALGGLTNGVRVIDMATAYSVFPRDGLYIESRTYTQVTRIAEDGTEEVILDNTNQEPEAVLSSETTYYINDMLKDVVTGGNGATGTAAQISGMTVAGKTGSTNSNTDRWFVGYTPYYTAAVWVGYDTPERIYASGNPAVTMWEKVMSQVHEGLENKDFTQPDGLVTVQICRDSGLRASEACLNDPRGSRVQSMTLFADDVPAETCAMHVSVEVCTASPVLDSSGTAIEGLYHLAGEFCPREADESLGITEGTVQTIGILDYTRELVGGVSSPDGNYFKSFLDAQGTCDVHTTAPEPVEPAGYDPNSFDITDPSTWPPVNDPRYENFDPENPATWPTPEPEETPGAEIPDTGETTTPDTTPAPSPTPAETPGSEPFIPASQ
;
A
#
# COMPACT_ATOMS: atom_id res chain seq x y z
N MET A 1 -18.87 76.67 -4.70
CA MET A 1 -18.35 75.58 -3.87
C MET A 1 -19.44 74.67 -3.30
N ALA A 2 -20.45 75.19 -2.57
CA ALA A 2 -21.51 74.34 -1.98
C ALA A 2 -22.30 73.52 -3.02
N VAL A 3 -22.67 74.14 -4.20
CA VAL A 3 -23.38 73.42 -5.29
C VAL A 3 -22.53 72.32 -5.93
N THR A 4 -21.20 72.54 -6.02
CA THR A 4 -20.27 71.54 -6.59
C THR A 4 -20.07 70.37 -5.64
N ILE A 5 -19.95 70.64 -4.34
CA ILE A 5 -19.88 69.61 -3.27
C ILE A 5 -21.19 68.79 -3.26
N GLY A 6 -22.36 69.47 -3.35
CA GLY A 6 -23.65 68.76 -3.39
C GLY A 6 -23.79 67.83 -4.64
N LYS A 7 -23.28 68.27 -5.80
CA LYS A 7 -23.23 67.39 -6.99
C LYS A 7 -22.30 66.19 -6.82
N VAL A 8 -21.10 66.38 -6.23
CA VAL A 8 -20.15 65.29 -6.01
C VAL A 8 -20.73 64.27 -5.00
N VAL A 9 -21.32 64.75 -3.93
CA VAL A 9 -21.96 63.83 -2.91
C VAL A 9 -23.14 63.10 -3.56
N GLY A 10 -23.98 63.83 -4.35
CA GLY A 10 -25.10 63.14 -5.07
C GLY A 10 -24.64 62.10 -6.05
N THR A 11 -23.52 62.34 -6.77
CA THR A 11 -22.95 61.40 -7.72
C THR A 11 -22.36 60.18 -6.98
N LEU A 12 -21.67 60.37 -5.87
CA LEU A 12 -21.14 59.25 -5.05
C LEU A 12 -22.26 58.40 -4.45
N LEU A 13 -23.35 59.08 -4.02
CA LEU A 13 -24.52 58.38 -3.50
C LEU A 13 -25.25 57.56 -4.59
N LEU A 14 -25.36 58.11 -5.79
CA LEU A 14 -25.92 57.42 -6.96
C LEU A 14 -25.06 56.23 -7.39
N ILE A 15 -23.74 56.38 -7.42
CA ILE A 15 -22.80 55.29 -7.71
C ILE A 15 -22.98 54.21 -6.62
N GLY A 16 -23.03 54.56 -5.34
CA GLY A 16 -23.28 53.61 -4.24
C GLY A 16 -24.57 52.85 -4.40
N ILE A 17 -25.67 53.50 -4.77
CA ILE A 17 -26.98 52.87 -5.02
C ILE A 17 -26.89 51.91 -6.24
N ILE A 18 -26.30 52.35 -7.35
CA ILE A 18 -26.16 51.52 -8.55
C ILE A 18 -25.31 50.29 -8.27
N THR A 19 -24.20 50.46 -7.59
CA THR A 19 -23.31 49.33 -7.17
C THR A 19 -24.04 48.33 -6.29
N THR A 20 -24.80 48.83 -5.31
CA THR A 20 -25.62 47.99 -4.41
C THR A 20 -26.69 47.21 -5.20
N VAL A 21 -27.40 47.88 -6.14
CA VAL A 21 -28.38 47.18 -7.01
C VAL A 21 -27.74 46.11 -7.86
N ILE A 22 -26.57 46.39 -8.45
CA ILE A 22 -25.82 45.41 -9.25
C ILE A 22 -25.45 44.20 -8.37
N LEU A 23 -24.91 44.41 -7.16
CA LEU A 23 -24.55 43.36 -6.22
C LEU A 23 -25.77 42.53 -5.80
N ILE A 24 -26.92 43.16 -5.56
CA ILE A 24 -28.18 42.47 -5.25
C ILE A 24 -28.63 41.61 -6.44
N CYS A 25 -28.53 42.14 -7.67
CA CYS A 25 -28.86 41.35 -8.85
C CYS A 25 -27.94 40.14 -9.05
N PHE A 26 -26.64 40.28 -8.80
CA PHE A 26 -25.69 39.16 -8.84
C PHE A 26 -26.01 38.14 -7.74
N ALA A 27 -26.24 38.59 -6.52
CA ALA A 27 -26.64 37.71 -5.41
C ALA A 27 -27.95 36.97 -5.69
N ALA A 28 -28.96 37.66 -6.21
CA ALA A 28 -30.23 37.05 -6.59
C ALA A 28 -30.06 36.00 -7.71
N ARG A 29 -29.19 36.31 -8.69
CA ARG A 29 -28.89 35.37 -9.78
C ARG A 29 -28.18 34.13 -9.23
N TYR A 30 -27.17 34.31 -8.38
CA TYR A 30 -26.43 33.23 -7.72
C TYR A 30 -27.37 32.34 -6.89
N ILE A 31 -28.23 32.94 -6.08
CA ILE A 31 -29.24 32.20 -5.31
C ILE A 31 -30.13 31.38 -6.24
N GLN A 32 -30.61 31.98 -7.31
CA GLN A 32 -31.54 31.33 -8.24
C GLN A 32 -30.92 30.18 -9.05
N THR A 33 -29.61 30.31 -9.41
CA THR A 33 -28.95 29.33 -10.27
C THR A 33 -28.12 28.30 -9.56
N VAL A 34 -27.72 28.56 -8.30
CA VAL A 34 -26.82 27.69 -7.55
C VAL A 34 -27.45 27.22 -6.24
N ILE A 35 -28.07 28.15 -5.45
CA ILE A 35 -28.56 27.80 -4.12
C ILE A 35 -29.91 27.06 -4.19
N ILE A 36 -30.88 27.59 -4.90
CA ILE A 36 -32.24 26.99 -4.96
C ILE A 36 -32.25 25.57 -5.50
N PRO A 37 -31.50 25.22 -6.58
CA PRO A 37 -31.44 23.83 -7.05
C PRO A 37 -30.83 22.86 -6.03
N GLN A 38 -29.96 23.36 -5.13
CA GLN A 38 -29.34 22.58 -4.05
C GLN A 38 -30.12 22.62 -2.75
N ALA A 39 -31.22 23.35 -2.68
CA ALA A 39 -32.01 23.56 -1.47
C ALA A 39 -33.16 22.51 -1.31
N HIS A 40 -33.35 21.67 -2.31
CA HIS A 40 -34.39 20.65 -2.26
C HIS A 40 -33.82 19.42 -1.51
N VAL A 41 -34.38 19.16 -0.35
CA VAL A 41 -34.05 17.99 0.47
C VAL A 41 -35.35 17.19 0.63
N GLU A 42 -35.38 15.98 0.09
CA GLU A 42 -36.51 15.06 0.30
C GLU A 42 -36.28 14.27 1.59
N ALA A 43 -37.17 14.42 2.52
CA ALA A 43 -37.21 13.60 3.73
C ALA A 43 -38.23 12.47 3.53
N ASN A 44 -37.87 11.46 2.78
CA ASN A 44 -38.68 10.26 2.61
C ASN A 44 -38.31 9.26 3.73
N PHE A 45 -38.79 9.53 4.94
CA PHE A 45 -38.61 8.64 6.07
C PHE A 45 -39.75 7.63 6.14
N VAL A 46 -39.50 6.40 5.74
CA VAL A 46 -40.21 5.23 6.24
C VAL A 46 -39.21 4.54 7.16
N MET A 47 -39.25 4.84 8.42
CA MET A 47 -38.29 4.38 9.43
C MET A 47 -38.93 3.40 10.40
N ASP A 48 -39.37 2.28 9.92
CA ASP A 48 -39.82 1.19 10.78
C ASP A 48 -39.71 -0.19 10.09
N GLN A 49 -38.75 -0.29 9.14
CA GLN A 49 -38.53 -1.50 8.39
C GLN A 49 -37.05 -1.91 8.46
N THR A 50 -36.83 -3.10 8.95
CA THR A 50 -35.49 -3.73 8.98
C THR A 50 -34.93 -3.81 7.58
N SER A 51 -33.73 -3.32 7.37
CA SER A 51 -32.99 -3.48 6.13
C SER A 51 -32.32 -4.86 6.07
N ILE A 52 -32.14 -5.37 4.86
CA ILE A 52 -31.63 -6.74 4.64
C ILE A 52 -30.49 -6.71 3.64
N ILE A 53 -29.39 -7.38 3.98
CA ILE A 53 -28.29 -7.66 3.08
C ILE A 53 -28.58 -8.99 2.37
N TYR A 54 -28.42 -9.00 1.05
CA TYR A 54 -28.52 -10.16 0.18
C TYR A 54 -27.16 -10.43 -0.47
N TYR A 55 -26.85 -11.70 -0.73
CA TYR A 55 -25.73 -12.10 -1.58
C TYR A 55 -26.22 -13.01 -2.70
N GLU A 56 -25.49 -13.08 -3.81
CA GLU A 56 -25.77 -14.00 -4.91
C GLU A 56 -25.20 -15.39 -4.58
N ASP A 57 -26.07 -16.41 -4.56
CA ASP A 57 -25.62 -17.81 -4.41
C ASP A 57 -24.91 -18.25 -5.70
N PRO A 58 -23.61 -18.58 -5.66
CA PRO A 58 -22.85 -18.92 -6.83
C PRO A 58 -23.32 -20.20 -7.57
N ASN A 59 -24.13 -21.03 -6.91
CA ASN A 59 -24.64 -22.26 -7.51
C ASN A 59 -25.95 -22.02 -8.26
N THR A 60 -26.78 -21.08 -7.83
CA THR A 60 -28.11 -20.83 -8.38
C THR A 60 -28.22 -19.53 -9.15
N GLY A 61 -27.33 -18.54 -8.87
CA GLY A 61 -27.43 -17.18 -9.39
C GLY A 61 -28.62 -16.40 -8.82
N GLU A 62 -29.23 -16.88 -7.74
CA GLU A 62 -30.34 -16.21 -7.06
C GLU A 62 -29.81 -15.46 -5.83
N TYR A 63 -30.41 -14.30 -5.53
CA TYR A 63 -30.09 -13.56 -4.31
C TYR A 63 -30.76 -14.22 -3.10
N VAL A 64 -29.96 -14.49 -2.09
CA VAL A 64 -30.35 -15.10 -0.83
C VAL A 64 -30.13 -14.11 0.31
N GLU A 65 -31.03 -14.08 1.28
CA GLU A 65 -30.87 -13.28 2.49
C GLU A 65 -29.64 -13.72 3.26
N HIS A 66 -28.72 -12.75 3.50
CA HIS A 66 -27.49 -12.95 4.26
C HIS A 66 -27.69 -12.52 5.71
N LEU A 67 -28.16 -11.28 5.91
CA LEU A 67 -28.22 -10.67 7.22
C LEU A 67 -29.35 -9.63 7.28
N SER A 68 -30.18 -9.72 8.31
CA SER A 68 -31.11 -8.64 8.68
C SER A 68 -30.39 -7.65 9.59
N LEU A 69 -30.36 -6.38 9.21
CA LEU A 69 -29.68 -5.33 9.96
C LEU A 69 -30.56 -4.89 11.12
N HIS A 70 -30.08 -5.08 12.32
CA HIS A 70 -30.73 -4.56 13.53
C HIS A 70 -29.90 -3.36 14.02
N GLY A 71 -30.57 -2.23 14.23
CA GLY A 71 -29.89 -1.02 14.71
C GLY A 71 -29.39 -1.23 16.15
N ASP A 72 -28.08 -1.16 16.32
CA ASP A 72 -27.41 -0.99 17.63
C ASP A 72 -27.61 0.43 18.17
N GLU A 73 -28.53 1.19 17.58
CA GLU A 73 -28.64 2.57 17.93
C GLU A 73 -29.45 2.76 19.21
N ASN A 74 -28.86 3.50 20.13
CA ASN A 74 -29.48 4.08 21.31
C ASN A 74 -30.51 5.14 20.87
N ARG A 75 -31.49 4.71 20.03
CA ARG A 75 -32.56 5.55 19.53
C ARG A 75 -33.90 4.83 19.58
N ILE A 76 -34.83 5.45 20.24
CA ILE A 76 -36.24 5.06 20.27
C ILE A 76 -36.97 6.13 19.48
N LEU A 77 -37.47 5.75 18.30
CA LEU A 77 -38.33 6.64 17.50
C LEU A 77 -39.73 6.68 18.09
N VAL A 78 -40.32 7.85 18.07
CA VAL A 78 -41.67 8.07 18.57
C VAL A 78 -42.47 8.93 17.59
N ASP A 79 -43.71 8.55 17.36
CA ASP A 79 -44.65 9.35 16.58
C ASP A 79 -45.02 10.63 17.30
N TYR A 80 -45.42 11.67 16.57
CA TYR A 80 -45.80 12.96 17.14
C TYR A 80 -46.87 12.84 18.23
N GLU A 81 -47.82 11.90 18.07
CA GLU A 81 -48.92 11.67 18.96
C GLU A 81 -48.48 11.10 20.32
N ASP A 82 -47.36 10.43 20.37
CA ASP A 82 -46.79 9.81 21.57
C ASP A 82 -45.78 10.74 22.31
N ILE A 83 -45.45 11.90 21.74
CA ILE A 83 -44.60 12.89 22.40
C ILE A 83 -45.42 13.71 23.41
N PRO A 84 -45.03 13.74 24.69
CA PRO A 84 -45.76 14.54 25.71
C PRO A 84 -45.91 16.00 25.32
N GLU A 85 -47.05 16.58 25.55
CA GLU A 85 -47.34 17.99 25.28
C GLU A 85 -46.37 18.91 26.01
N ASP A 86 -45.93 18.56 27.21
CA ASP A 86 -44.92 19.28 27.98
C ASP A 86 -43.55 19.33 27.28
N MET A 87 -43.16 18.22 26.62
CA MET A 87 -41.92 18.15 25.84
C MET A 87 -41.99 19.05 24.61
N ILE A 88 -43.11 18.99 23.87
CA ILE A 88 -43.39 19.85 22.72
C ILE A 88 -43.35 21.31 23.13
N ASN A 89 -44.09 21.66 24.21
CA ASN A 89 -44.16 23.02 24.71
C ASN A 89 -42.82 23.56 25.21
N ALA A 90 -42.06 22.77 25.95
CA ALA A 90 -40.73 23.12 26.40
C ALA A 90 -39.80 23.43 25.22
N THR A 91 -39.84 22.61 24.20
CA THR A 91 -39.02 22.76 22.98
C THR A 91 -39.38 24.05 22.25
N VAL A 92 -40.64 24.23 21.94
CA VAL A 92 -41.11 25.44 21.23
C VAL A 92 -40.86 26.71 22.05
N ALA A 93 -41.09 26.65 23.35
CA ALA A 93 -40.90 27.81 24.23
C ALA A 93 -39.48 28.35 24.23
N ILE A 94 -38.47 27.45 24.31
CA ILE A 94 -37.05 27.85 24.47
C ILE A 94 -36.35 28.03 23.13
N GLU A 95 -36.62 27.18 22.13
CA GLU A 95 -35.91 27.18 20.86
C GLU A 95 -36.54 28.12 19.82
N ASP A 96 -37.89 28.08 19.68
CA ASP A 96 -38.58 28.84 18.64
C ASP A 96 -40.02 29.19 19.00
N ARG A 97 -40.21 30.15 19.89
CA ARG A 97 -41.53 30.55 20.40
C ARG A 97 -42.56 30.97 19.34
N THR A 98 -42.14 31.18 18.09
CA THR A 98 -43.01 31.51 16.94
C THR A 98 -43.08 30.38 15.93
N PHE A 99 -42.70 29.18 16.31
CA PHE A 99 -42.64 28.03 15.43
C PHE A 99 -43.92 27.80 14.66
N TRP A 100 -45.06 27.88 15.32
CA TRP A 100 -46.38 27.69 14.72
C TRP A 100 -46.82 28.83 13.79
N GLU A 101 -46.17 30.00 13.81
CA GLU A 101 -46.57 31.21 13.10
C GLU A 101 -45.79 31.47 11.81
N HIS A 102 -44.54 31.10 11.74
CA HIS A 102 -43.70 31.33 10.56
C HIS A 102 -43.67 30.15 9.61
N HIS A 103 -43.09 30.37 8.41
CA HIS A 103 -42.87 29.36 7.37
C HIS A 103 -41.39 29.09 7.19
N GLY A 104 -40.79 28.30 8.06
CA GLY A 104 -39.40 27.86 8.00
C GLY A 104 -38.37 28.86 8.58
N VAL A 105 -38.61 30.16 8.45
CA VAL A 105 -37.66 31.21 8.83
C VAL A 105 -38.35 32.34 9.58
N ASN A 106 -37.87 32.71 10.74
CA ASN A 106 -38.27 33.93 11.47
C ASN A 106 -37.48 35.13 10.93
N TRP A 107 -38.03 35.85 9.95
CA TRP A 107 -37.34 36.97 9.28
C TRP A 107 -36.91 38.09 10.19
N ARG A 108 -37.61 38.36 11.30
CA ARG A 108 -37.24 39.38 12.26
C ARG A 108 -35.98 38.98 13.01
N ARG A 109 -35.90 37.74 13.51
CA ARG A 109 -34.72 37.20 14.23
C ARG A 109 -33.53 37.08 13.27
N THR A 110 -33.76 36.57 12.06
CA THR A 110 -32.70 36.40 11.04
C THR A 110 -32.08 37.73 10.64
N LEU A 111 -32.88 38.75 10.36
CA LEU A 111 -32.38 40.08 10.02
C LEU A 111 -31.61 40.71 11.18
N TYR A 112 -32.08 40.53 12.41
CA TYR A 112 -31.41 41.03 13.63
C TYR A 112 -30.06 40.31 13.80
N GLY A 113 -29.99 38.99 13.60
CA GLY A 113 -28.75 38.23 13.64
C GLY A 113 -27.72 38.69 12.58
N VAL A 114 -28.16 38.98 11.35
CA VAL A 114 -27.30 39.56 10.31
C VAL A 114 -26.77 40.93 10.72
N ILE A 115 -27.55 41.77 11.35
CA ILE A 115 -27.10 43.09 11.84
C ILE A 115 -26.05 42.89 12.97
N LEU A 116 -26.24 41.97 13.90
CA LEU A 116 -25.29 41.66 14.97
C LEU A 116 -23.95 41.15 14.39
N MET A 117 -24.02 40.29 13.36
CA MET A 117 -22.82 39.80 12.66
C MET A 117 -21.97 40.94 12.10
N PHE A 118 -22.59 41.98 11.50
CA PHE A 118 -21.87 43.15 11.00
C PHE A 118 -21.34 44.06 12.10
N THR A 119 -21.88 44.00 13.31
CA THR A 119 -21.44 44.80 14.47
C THR A 119 -20.42 44.10 15.35
N GLY A 120 -20.05 42.82 15.03
CA GLY A 120 -19.06 42.05 15.79
C GLY A 120 -19.54 41.61 17.16
N GLN A 121 -20.86 41.51 17.37
CA GLN A 121 -21.45 40.98 18.59
C GLN A 121 -21.84 39.49 18.38
N ASP A 122 -21.76 38.71 19.46
CA ASP A 122 -22.12 37.29 19.42
C ASP A 122 -23.60 37.10 19.07
N ILE A 123 -23.83 36.25 18.06
CA ILE A 123 -25.17 35.91 17.60
C ILE A 123 -25.65 34.72 18.40
N GLN A 124 -26.50 34.94 19.41
CA GLN A 124 -27.16 33.84 20.10
C GLN A 124 -28.63 33.70 19.66
N GLY A 125 -29.05 32.47 19.32
CA GLY A 125 -30.45 32.08 19.22
C GLY A 125 -31.26 32.63 18.03
N GLY A 126 -30.67 32.66 16.82
CA GLY A 126 -31.35 33.20 15.62
C GLY A 126 -32.02 32.17 14.71
N SER A 127 -31.70 30.87 14.83
CA SER A 127 -32.25 29.81 13.99
C SER A 127 -33.60 29.29 14.47
N THR A 128 -34.47 28.87 13.56
CA THR A 128 -35.76 28.21 13.86
C THR A 128 -35.56 26.73 14.12
N ILE A 129 -36.52 26.03 14.71
CA ILE A 129 -36.51 24.57 14.86
C ILE A 129 -36.33 23.90 13.51
N THR A 130 -37.03 24.33 12.46
CA THR A 130 -36.85 23.82 11.09
C THR A 130 -35.41 24.00 10.58
N GLN A 131 -34.77 25.13 10.84
CA GLN A 131 -33.39 25.36 10.46
C GLN A 131 -32.39 24.50 11.26
N GLN A 132 -32.67 24.29 12.54
CA GLN A 132 -31.84 23.40 13.39
C GLN A 132 -31.99 21.93 12.95
N PHE A 133 -33.20 21.49 12.65
CA PHE A 133 -33.47 20.16 12.10
C PHE A 133 -32.71 19.94 10.80
N ILE A 134 -32.82 20.85 9.82
CA ILE A 134 -32.10 20.77 8.54
C ILE A 134 -30.60 20.70 8.76
N LYS A 135 -30.03 21.48 9.66
CA LYS A 135 -28.62 21.42 10.02
C LYS A 135 -28.23 20.02 10.52
N SER A 136 -28.98 19.45 11.45
CA SER A 136 -28.71 18.10 11.98
C SER A 136 -28.92 17.02 10.92
N PHE A 137 -29.93 17.19 10.08
CA PHE A 137 -30.28 16.30 9.01
C PHE A 137 -29.26 16.22 7.88
N THR A 138 -28.71 17.39 7.45
CA THR A 138 -27.74 17.47 6.34
C THR A 138 -26.30 17.41 6.79
N GLY A 139 -26.01 17.46 8.08
CA GLY A 139 -24.63 17.44 8.60
C GLY A 139 -23.77 18.65 8.20
N TYR A 140 -24.36 19.69 7.60
CA TYR A 140 -23.60 20.87 7.17
C TYR A 140 -23.19 21.75 8.35
N ASP A 141 -21.98 21.51 8.88
CA ASP A 141 -21.43 22.25 10.03
C ASP A 141 -20.59 23.48 9.67
N ASP A 142 -20.30 23.72 8.40
CA ASP A 142 -19.50 24.85 7.96
C ASP A 142 -20.05 26.20 8.42
N VAL A 143 -19.20 27.04 9.01
CA VAL A 143 -19.53 28.38 9.45
C VAL A 143 -19.36 29.39 8.29
N THR A 144 -20.13 29.24 7.23
CA THR A 144 -20.08 30.13 6.06
C THR A 144 -21.39 30.85 5.80
N VAL A 145 -21.31 32.05 5.20
CA VAL A 145 -22.50 32.80 4.76
C VAL A 145 -23.26 32.00 3.68
N LYS A 146 -22.56 31.31 2.80
CA LYS A 146 -23.16 30.47 1.75
C LYS A 146 -24.06 29.40 2.39
N ARG A 147 -23.54 28.68 3.36
CA ARG A 147 -24.28 27.64 4.09
C ARG A 147 -25.55 28.21 4.76
N LYS A 148 -25.43 29.37 5.45
CA LYS A 148 -26.59 29.97 6.12
C LYS A 148 -27.67 30.40 5.14
N ILE A 149 -27.30 30.86 3.96
CA ILE A 149 -28.27 31.17 2.88
C ILE A 149 -28.94 29.89 2.38
N GLN A 150 -28.17 28.83 2.19
CA GLN A 150 -28.68 27.52 1.75
C GLN A 150 -29.67 26.95 2.78
N GLU A 151 -29.31 26.92 4.07
CA GLU A 151 -30.17 26.53 5.19
C GLU A 151 -31.51 27.28 5.22
N ILE A 152 -31.47 28.60 4.98
CA ILE A 152 -32.70 29.43 4.90
C ILE A 152 -33.61 28.98 3.75
N PHE A 153 -33.06 28.77 2.53
CA PHE A 153 -33.88 28.37 1.40
C PHE A 153 -34.36 26.93 1.53
N THR A 154 -33.55 26.05 2.09
CA THR A 154 -33.97 24.66 2.40
C THR A 154 -35.11 24.67 3.41
N ALA A 155 -35.02 25.46 4.49
CA ALA A 155 -36.12 25.57 5.46
C ALA A 155 -37.40 26.10 4.87
N LEU A 156 -37.35 27.06 3.96
CA LEU A 156 -38.54 27.60 3.26
C LEU A 156 -39.15 26.58 2.30
N ASP A 157 -38.30 25.74 1.67
CA ASP A 157 -38.78 24.69 0.76
C ASP A 157 -39.36 23.50 1.54
N PHE A 158 -38.71 23.13 2.63
CA PHE A 158 -39.07 22.04 3.49
C PHE A 158 -40.50 22.25 4.10
N GLU A 159 -40.81 23.41 4.62
CA GLU A 159 -42.13 23.74 5.17
C GLU A 159 -43.25 23.90 4.14
N LYS A 160 -42.96 23.82 2.84
CA LYS A 160 -43.99 23.68 1.79
C LYS A 160 -44.46 22.23 1.66
N ASN A 161 -43.60 21.28 1.95
CA ASN A 161 -43.82 19.87 1.68
C ASN A 161 -44.24 19.12 2.96
N TYR A 162 -43.78 19.57 4.14
CA TYR A 162 -43.98 18.89 5.42
C TYR A 162 -44.72 19.76 6.43
N SER A 163 -45.58 19.16 7.25
CA SER A 163 -46.31 19.84 8.31
C SER A 163 -45.42 20.20 9.49
N LYS A 164 -45.80 21.18 10.25
CA LYS A 164 -45.12 21.58 11.49
C LYS A 164 -45.02 20.42 12.49
N ALA A 165 -46.03 19.58 12.61
CA ALA A 165 -46.01 18.42 13.48
C ALA A 165 -44.94 17.43 13.05
N GLN A 166 -44.89 17.07 11.77
CA GLN A 166 -43.86 16.20 11.24
C GLN A 166 -42.45 16.75 11.45
N ILE A 167 -42.23 18.06 11.20
CA ILE A 167 -40.93 18.69 11.41
C ILE A 167 -40.52 18.63 12.87
N LEU A 168 -41.43 18.83 13.79
CA LEU A 168 -41.16 18.80 15.24
C LEU A 168 -40.92 17.37 15.74
N GLU A 169 -41.67 16.38 15.23
CA GLU A 169 -41.42 14.96 15.45
C GLU A 169 -40.00 14.56 15.04
N TRP A 170 -39.62 14.88 13.82
CA TRP A 170 -38.28 14.59 13.36
C TRP A 170 -37.21 15.32 14.14
N TYR A 171 -37.38 16.62 14.45
CA TYR A 171 -36.49 17.36 15.30
C TYR A 171 -36.25 16.67 16.63
N LEU A 172 -37.30 16.25 17.33
CA LEU A 172 -37.25 15.62 18.64
C LEU A 172 -36.71 14.19 18.60
N ASN A 173 -36.83 13.49 17.46
CA ASN A 173 -36.25 12.18 17.24
C ASN A 173 -34.75 12.26 16.85
N TYR A 174 -34.31 13.36 16.26
CA TYR A 174 -32.94 13.48 15.69
C TYR A 174 -31.99 14.35 16.49
N ILE A 175 -32.44 15.11 17.43
CA ILE A 175 -31.58 16.03 18.18
C ILE A 175 -30.63 15.26 19.11
N TYR A 176 -29.35 15.62 19.04
CA TYR A 176 -28.35 15.04 19.93
C TYR A 176 -28.42 15.64 21.33
N LEU A 177 -28.55 14.78 22.35
CA LEU A 177 -28.76 15.14 23.74
C LEU A 177 -27.65 14.71 24.69
N GLY A 178 -26.44 14.47 24.14
CA GLY A 178 -25.28 14.07 24.95
C GLY A 178 -25.22 12.57 25.21
N ASP A 179 -24.08 12.07 25.70
CA ASP A 179 -23.85 10.69 26.13
C ASP A 179 -24.27 9.63 25.09
N GLY A 180 -24.17 9.95 23.80
CA GLY A 180 -24.60 9.06 22.72
C GLY A 180 -26.11 9.03 22.47
N CYS A 181 -26.92 9.81 23.19
CA CYS A 181 -28.36 9.83 23.03
C CYS A 181 -28.81 10.72 21.87
N ASN A 182 -29.47 10.13 20.90
CA ASN A 182 -30.16 10.83 19.82
C ASN A 182 -31.67 10.67 20.03
N GLY A 183 -32.39 11.80 20.08
CA GLY A 183 -33.81 11.85 20.32
C GLY A 183 -34.22 11.87 21.80
N VAL A 184 -35.42 12.42 22.03
CA VAL A 184 -35.95 12.66 23.37
C VAL A 184 -36.37 11.39 24.11
N ALA A 185 -36.84 10.37 23.39
CA ALA A 185 -37.22 9.11 24.01
C ALA A 185 -35.99 8.34 24.52
N THR A 186 -34.94 8.26 23.73
CA THR A 186 -33.67 7.70 24.16
C THR A 186 -33.08 8.44 25.35
N ALA A 187 -33.15 9.79 25.35
CA ALA A 187 -32.71 10.58 26.48
C ALA A 187 -33.55 10.36 27.75
N ALA A 188 -34.86 10.09 27.61
CA ALA A 188 -35.73 9.75 28.71
C ALA A 188 -35.32 8.44 29.39
N GLU A 189 -35.05 7.40 28.60
CA GLU A 189 -34.58 6.11 29.09
C GLU A 189 -33.18 6.24 29.70
N HIS A 190 -32.27 6.91 29.00
CA HIS A 190 -30.88 7.03 29.42
C HIS A 190 -30.74 7.85 30.74
N TYR A 191 -31.37 9.01 30.82
CA TYR A 191 -31.14 9.91 31.96
C TYR A 191 -32.08 9.61 33.13
N PHE A 192 -33.27 9.08 32.87
CA PHE A 192 -34.33 8.90 33.90
C PHE A 192 -34.77 7.45 34.06
N GLY A 193 -34.43 6.53 33.12
CA GLY A 193 -34.92 5.14 33.13
C GLY A 193 -36.41 5.04 32.96
N LYS A 194 -37.04 5.97 32.23
CA LYS A 194 -38.49 6.10 32.05
C LYS A 194 -38.86 6.09 30.57
N ASP A 195 -40.06 5.56 30.29
CA ASP A 195 -40.72 5.83 29.04
C ASP A 195 -40.99 7.33 28.87
N LEU A 196 -40.98 7.81 27.62
CA LEU A 196 -41.21 9.22 27.31
C LEU A 196 -42.53 9.75 27.89
N SER A 197 -43.59 8.94 27.88
CA SER A 197 -44.92 9.24 28.41
C SER A 197 -44.98 9.36 29.94
N GLU A 198 -43.97 8.85 30.64
CA GLU A 198 -43.90 8.88 32.11
C GLU A 198 -43.13 10.06 32.69
N LEU A 199 -42.58 10.91 31.80
CA LEU A 199 -41.81 12.07 32.23
C LEU A 199 -42.66 13.15 32.86
N SER A 200 -42.17 13.72 33.96
CA SER A 200 -42.76 14.95 34.54
C SER A 200 -42.39 16.19 33.71
N LEU A 201 -43.11 17.29 33.90
CA LEU A 201 -42.80 18.60 33.31
C LEU A 201 -41.35 19.00 33.61
N ALA A 202 -40.85 18.73 34.82
CA ALA A 202 -39.49 19.03 35.23
C ALA A 202 -38.45 18.20 34.49
N GLU A 203 -38.72 16.93 34.25
CA GLU A 203 -37.85 16.03 33.50
C GLU A 203 -37.86 16.36 32.00
N CYS A 204 -39.04 16.67 31.41
CA CYS A 204 -39.11 17.16 30.03
C CYS A 204 -38.27 18.45 29.83
N ALA A 205 -38.39 19.41 30.74
CA ALA A 205 -37.60 20.67 30.70
C ALA A 205 -36.10 20.40 30.90
N SER A 206 -35.74 19.39 31.70
CA SER A 206 -34.33 18.95 31.88
C SER A 206 -33.73 18.38 30.61
N ILE A 207 -34.44 17.50 29.91
CA ILE A 207 -33.98 16.94 28.61
C ILE A 207 -33.82 18.06 27.59
N ILE A 208 -34.80 18.96 27.45
CA ILE A 208 -34.72 20.06 26.48
C ILE A 208 -33.65 21.07 26.85
N SER A 209 -33.25 21.20 28.12
CA SER A 209 -32.14 22.04 28.48
C SER A 209 -30.80 21.62 27.87
N ILE A 210 -30.63 20.35 27.51
CA ILE A 210 -29.41 19.78 26.93
C ILE A 210 -29.20 20.28 25.49
N THR A 211 -30.25 20.54 24.73
CA THR A 211 -30.24 20.93 23.31
C THR A 211 -29.26 22.09 22.99
N ASN A 212 -29.11 23.04 23.90
CA ASN A 212 -28.28 24.23 23.70
C ASN A 212 -26.78 23.88 23.54
N ASN A 213 -26.27 23.03 24.40
CA ASN A 213 -24.90 22.50 24.33
C ASN A 213 -24.78 21.20 25.14
N PRO A 214 -24.90 20.04 24.51
CA PRO A 214 -24.89 18.75 25.20
C PRO A 214 -23.63 18.51 26.03
N THR A 215 -22.50 18.97 25.57
CA THR A 215 -21.21 18.83 26.28
C THR A 215 -21.20 19.61 27.61
N ILE A 216 -21.94 20.71 27.69
CA ILE A 216 -22.00 21.59 28.90
C ILE A 216 -23.17 21.21 29.78
N TYR A 217 -24.37 21.05 29.21
CA TYR A 217 -25.63 20.90 29.95
C TYR A 217 -26.08 19.45 30.12
N GLY A 218 -25.36 18.49 29.54
CA GLY A 218 -25.59 17.06 29.81
C GLY A 218 -25.40 16.77 31.31
N PRO A 219 -26.33 16.03 31.96
CA PRO A 219 -26.27 15.72 33.39
C PRO A 219 -24.96 15.05 33.82
N ASN A 220 -24.39 14.21 32.97
CA ASN A 220 -23.13 13.48 33.19
C ASN A 220 -21.88 14.22 32.70
N SER A 221 -22.02 15.48 32.27
CA SER A 221 -20.90 16.27 31.73
C SER A 221 -19.77 16.43 32.74
N ASN A 222 -18.56 16.04 32.34
CA ASN A 222 -17.33 16.16 33.09
C ASN A 222 -16.59 17.50 32.85
N VAL A 223 -17.15 18.40 32.06
CA VAL A 223 -16.57 19.73 31.79
C VAL A 223 -16.54 20.55 33.07
N ARG A 224 -15.36 21.04 33.45
CA ARG A 224 -15.18 21.90 34.61
C ARG A 224 -15.44 23.35 34.23
N MET A 225 -16.47 23.96 34.81
CA MET A 225 -16.77 25.37 34.68
C MET A 225 -16.90 25.98 36.08
N THR A 226 -16.61 27.28 36.23
CA THR A 226 -16.76 28.01 37.46
C THR A 226 -17.92 29.01 37.31
N ASN A 227 -18.78 29.13 38.36
CA ASN A 227 -19.82 30.16 38.44
C ASN A 227 -19.20 31.52 38.75
N GLU A 228 -20.04 32.57 38.85
CA GLU A 228 -19.63 33.95 39.19
C GLU A 228 -18.98 34.06 40.57
N ASP A 229 -19.27 33.14 41.48
CA ASP A 229 -18.73 33.09 42.83
C ASP A 229 -17.40 32.29 42.89
N GLY A 230 -16.93 31.72 41.75
CA GLY A 230 -15.67 30.98 41.65
C GLY A 230 -15.76 29.52 42.06
N GLU A 231 -16.95 28.98 42.24
CA GLU A 231 -17.18 27.55 42.54
C GLU A 231 -17.31 26.72 41.24
N VAL A 232 -16.73 25.51 41.28
CA VAL A 232 -16.81 24.55 40.15
C VAL A 232 -18.20 23.95 40.08
N THR A 233 -18.89 24.15 38.98
CA THR A 233 -20.23 23.59 38.74
C THR A 233 -20.14 22.22 38.05
N THR A 234 -21.04 21.30 38.45
CA THR A 234 -21.24 19.96 37.81
C THR A 234 -22.17 20.06 36.62
N GLY A 235 -22.20 19.03 35.77
CA GLY A 235 -23.15 18.90 34.66
C GLY A 235 -24.59 18.99 35.14
N ARG A 236 -24.92 18.30 36.22
CA ARG A 236 -26.28 18.31 36.86
C ARG A 236 -26.71 19.70 37.36
N GLU A 237 -25.81 20.45 37.99
CA GLU A 237 -26.10 21.82 38.42
C GLU A 237 -26.37 22.75 37.25
N ARG A 238 -25.58 22.66 36.19
CA ARG A 238 -25.81 23.45 34.97
C ARG A 238 -27.08 23.06 34.23
N ASN A 239 -27.40 21.78 34.18
CA ASN A 239 -28.65 21.26 33.65
C ASN A 239 -29.84 21.85 34.43
N LYS A 240 -29.82 21.78 35.76
CA LYS A 240 -30.86 22.36 36.63
C LYS A 240 -31.05 23.84 36.41
N GLN A 241 -29.99 24.63 36.36
CA GLN A 241 -30.07 26.08 36.08
C GLN A 241 -30.72 26.35 34.71
N ARG A 242 -30.43 25.56 33.72
CA ARG A 242 -31.02 25.77 32.41
C ARG A 242 -32.44 25.19 32.32
N GLN A 243 -32.76 24.12 33.03
CA GLN A 243 -34.12 23.57 33.20
C GLN A 243 -35.04 24.66 33.81
N GLU A 244 -34.58 25.35 34.86
CA GLU A 244 -35.32 26.48 35.47
C GLU A 244 -35.58 27.60 34.47
N LEU A 245 -34.61 27.90 33.58
CA LEU A 245 -34.80 28.88 32.51
C LEU A 245 -35.84 28.41 31.49
N VAL A 246 -35.90 27.09 31.13
CA VAL A 246 -36.93 26.52 30.23
C VAL A 246 -38.30 26.69 30.90
N LEU A 247 -38.46 26.25 32.13
CA LEU A 247 -39.67 26.37 32.90
C LEU A 247 -40.14 27.80 33.05
N TRP A 248 -39.25 28.72 33.40
CA TRP A 248 -39.52 30.14 33.47
C TRP A 248 -40.01 30.70 32.13
N THR A 249 -39.41 30.26 31.04
CA THR A 249 -39.79 30.68 29.69
C THR A 249 -41.17 30.18 29.31
N MET A 250 -41.54 28.97 29.71
CA MET A 250 -42.91 28.41 29.52
C MET A 250 -43.94 29.21 30.32
N TRP A 251 -43.63 29.55 31.58
CA TRP A 251 -44.46 30.37 32.42
C TRP A 251 -44.61 31.82 31.88
N ASP A 252 -43.51 32.50 31.51
CA ASP A 252 -43.52 33.86 30.94
C ASP A 252 -44.35 33.94 29.65
N GLN A 253 -44.41 32.86 28.90
CA GLN A 253 -45.25 32.75 27.69
C GLN A 253 -46.70 32.34 27.98
N GLY A 254 -47.03 32.02 29.23
CA GLY A 254 -48.37 31.61 29.64
C GLY A 254 -48.78 30.20 29.20
N ILE A 255 -47.77 29.35 28.93
CA ILE A 255 -47.95 27.95 28.54
C ILE A 255 -48.30 27.10 29.77
N ILE A 256 -47.60 27.37 30.88
CA ILE A 256 -47.87 26.76 32.19
C ILE A 256 -48.28 27.79 33.20
N THR A 257 -49.00 27.36 34.23
CA THR A 257 -49.42 28.22 35.34
C THR A 257 -48.26 28.51 36.32
N GLU A 258 -48.46 29.50 37.22
CA GLU A 258 -47.46 29.79 38.25
C GLU A 258 -47.32 28.59 39.23
N GLU A 259 -48.44 27.91 39.55
CA GLU A 259 -48.42 26.73 40.41
C GLU A 259 -47.65 25.57 39.80
N GLU A 260 -47.81 25.28 38.50
CA GLU A 260 -47.05 24.26 37.77
C GLU A 260 -45.54 24.63 37.69
N TYR A 261 -45.23 25.88 37.40
CA TYR A 261 -43.85 26.39 37.39
C TYR A 261 -43.18 26.15 38.74
N GLN A 262 -43.80 26.61 39.85
CA GLN A 262 -43.21 26.46 41.19
C GLN A 262 -43.05 24.99 41.58
N ALA A 263 -43.99 24.12 41.20
CA ALA A 263 -43.93 22.69 41.46
C ALA A 263 -42.79 22.05 40.71
N ALA A 264 -42.65 22.31 39.42
CA ALA A 264 -41.57 21.75 38.57
C ALA A 264 -40.18 22.25 38.96
N VAL A 265 -40.01 23.51 39.35
CA VAL A 265 -38.76 24.02 39.87
C VAL A 265 -38.35 23.37 41.20
N ALA A 266 -39.31 23.08 42.06
CA ALA A 266 -39.10 22.44 43.37
C ALA A 266 -38.87 20.92 43.27
N GLU A 267 -39.18 20.32 42.15
CA GLU A 267 -38.99 18.88 41.91
C GLU A 267 -37.51 18.50 41.89
N GLU A 268 -37.15 17.46 42.67
CA GLU A 268 -35.80 16.91 42.68
C GLU A 268 -35.66 15.86 41.55
N LEU A 269 -34.75 16.15 40.59
CA LEU A 269 -34.52 15.25 39.47
C LEU A 269 -33.65 14.07 39.91
N VAL A 270 -34.13 12.86 39.65
CA VAL A 270 -33.44 11.60 39.94
C VAL A 270 -32.87 11.02 38.65
N PHE A 271 -31.59 11.21 38.43
CA PHE A 271 -30.91 10.66 37.26
C PHE A 271 -30.49 9.21 37.52
N THR A 272 -30.65 8.33 36.53
CA THR A 272 -30.10 6.99 36.55
C THR A 272 -28.59 7.02 36.58
N THR A 273 -27.96 6.07 37.29
CA THR A 273 -26.50 5.98 37.45
C THR A 273 -25.94 4.72 36.80
N GLU A 274 -26.75 3.80 36.37
CA GLU A 274 -26.38 2.54 35.71
C GLU A 274 -27.12 2.49 34.37
N VAL A 275 -26.39 2.67 33.30
CA VAL A 275 -26.79 2.22 31.98
C VAL A 275 -26.23 0.84 31.84
N ASP A 276 -27.05 -0.18 31.76
CA ASP A 276 -26.64 -1.48 31.24
C ASP A 276 -26.26 -1.25 29.78
N GLU A 277 -24.93 -1.25 29.47
CA GLU A 277 -24.49 -1.40 28.13
C GLU A 277 -25.00 -2.76 27.64
N LYS A 278 -26.11 -2.75 26.88
CA LYS A 278 -26.55 -3.95 26.17
C LYS A 278 -25.40 -4.35 25.25
N GLU A 279 -24.85 -5.56 25.48
CA GLU A 279 -23.98 -6.16 24.47
C GLU A 279 -24.76 -6.22 23.14
N PRO A 280 -24.15 -5.85 22.02
CA PRO A 280 -24.83 -5.91 20.74
C PRO A 280 -25.34 -7.33 20.47
N ASP A 281 -26.60 -7.47 20.11
CA ASP A 281 -27.23 -8.77 19.83
C ASP A 281 -26.55 -9.51 18.65
N THR A 282 -25.85 -8.79 17.77
CA THR A 282 -25.13 -9.32 16.62
C THR A 282 -23.81 -8.59 16.39
N ILE A 283 -22.70 -9.34 16.32
CA ILE A 283 -21.40 -8.81 15.90
C ILE A 283 -21.25 -9.05 14.40
N TYR A 284 -21.23 -7.96 13.64
CA TYR A 284 -21.03 -8.01 12.19
C TYR A 284 -19.58 -8.40 11.87
N ASN A 285 -19.36 -9.18 10.83
CA ASN A 285 -18.02 -9.47 10.35
C ASN A 285 -17.36 -8.22 9.71
N TRP A 286 -16.08 -8.32 9.31
CA TRP A 286 -15.37 -7.17 8.74
C TRP A 286 -15.92 -6.72 7.39
N TYR A 287 -16.42 -7.66 6.59
CA TYR A 287 -17.02 -7.36 5.29
C TYR A 287 -18.33 -6.62 5.45
N ASP A 288 -19.22 -7.12 6.29
CA ASP A 288 -20.55 -6.53 6.53
C ASP A 288 -20.44 -5.10 7.09
N GLU A 289 -19.49 -4.86 8.01
CA GLU A 289 -19.23 -3.49 8.50
C GLU A 289 -18.68 -2.56 7.41
N GLN A 290 -17.84 -3.07 6.50
CA GLN A 290 -17.35 -2.27 5.38
C GLN A 290 -18.50 -1.94 4.42
N LEU A 291 -19.32 -2.93 4.07
CA LEU A 291 -20.50 -2.77 3.24
C LEU A 291 -21.45 -1.69 3.80
N ILE A 292 -21.79 -1.80 5.08
CA ILE A 292 -22.61 -0.80 5.78
C ILE A 292 -21.97 0.59 5.68
N THR A 293 -20.67 0.68 5.89
CA THR A 293 -19.92 1.95 5.82
C THR A 293 -19.96 2.54 4.42
N ASP A 294 -19.81 1.72 3.38
CA ASP A 294 -19.81 2.17 1.99
C ASP A 294 -21.20 2.67 1.58
N VAL A 295 -22.27 1.91 1.90
CA VAL A 295 -23.64 2.34 1.63
C VAL A 295 -23.96 3.66 2.37
N MET A 296 -23.54 3.81 3.64
CA MET A 296 -23.70 5.07 4.37
C MET A 296 -22.98 6.24 3.68
N ASN A 297 -21.74 6.02 3.24
CA ASN A 297 -20.95 7.07 2.56
C ASN A 297 -21.60 7.49 1.25
N ASP A 298 -22.06 6.54 0.44
CA ASP A 298 -22.72 6.81 -0.84
C ASP A 298 -24.07 7.53 -0.66
N LEU A 299 -24.83 7.16 0.38
CA LEU A 299 -26.05 7.90 0.76
C LEU A 299 -25.73 9.35 1.18
N MET A 300 -24.65 9.54 1.93
CA MET A 300 -24.19 10.88 2.32
C MET A 300 -23.73 11.69 1.11
N GLU A 301 -23.00 11.09 0.18
CA GLU A 301 -22.49 11.76 -1.03
C GLU A 301 -23.61 12.10 -2.02
N GLN A 302 -24.46 11.13 -2.31
CA GLN A 302 -25.49 11.28 -3.35
C GLN A 302 -26.67 12.17 -2.89
N TYR A 303 -27.11 12.01 -1.63
CA TYR A 303 -28.29 12.71 -1.10
C TYR A 303 -27.96 13.85 -0.14
N GLY A 304 -26.69 13.99 0.25
CA GLY A 304 -26.26 15.01 1.21
C GLY A 304 -26.78 14.75 2.64
N TYR A 305 -27.02 13.49 2.99
CA TYR A 305 -27.46 13.10 4.32
C TYR A 305 -26.32 13.27 5.34
N SER A 306 -26.68 13.51 6.61
CA SER A 306 -25.70 13.35 7.69
C SER A 306 -25.41 11.87 7.93
N SER A 307 -24.26 11.58 8.57
CA SER A 307 -23.91 10.20 8.94
C SER A 307 -25.00 9.54 9.80
N LEU A 308 -25.69 10.35 10.60
CA LEU A 308 -26.81 9.92 11.44
C LEU A 308 -27.98 9.42 10.60
N VAL A 309 -28.43 10.22 9.63
CA VAL A 309 -29.52 9.88 8.72
C VAL A 309 -29.15 8.69 7.83
N ALA A 310 -27.93 8.68 7.31
CA ALA A 310 -27.45 7.56 6.52
C ALA A 310 -27.42 6.25 7.33
N SER A 311 -27.00 6.32 8.60
CA SER A 311 -27.07 5.17 9.53
C SER A 311 -28.51 4.68 9.69
N ASP A 312 -29.45 5.58 10.03
CA ASP A 312 -30.86 5.21 10.18
C ASP A 312 -31.44 4.56 8.92
N MET A 313 -31.14 5.15 7.77
CA MET A 313 -31.58 4.58 6.49
C MET A 313 -31.05 3.15 6.29
N VAL A 314 -29.78 2.92 6.63
CA VAL A 314 -29.17 1.59 6.46
C VAL A 314 -29.73 0.56 7.41
N TYR A 315 -30.04 0.92 8.66
CA TYR A 315 -30.55 -0.04 9.65
C TYR A 315 -32.07 -0.18 9.66
N SER A 316 -32.80 0.93 9.49
CA SER A 316 -34.26 0.99 9.71
C SER A 316 -35.04 1.51 8.49
N GLY A 317 -34.38 1.75 7.37
CA GLY A 317 -35.01 2.30 6.16
C GLY A 317 -35.65 1.28 5.22
N GLY A 318 -35.70 0.00 5.59
CA GLY A 318 -36.25 -1.07 4.76
C GLY A 318 -35.44 -1.31 3.48
N LEU A 319 -34.11 -1.04 3.50
CA LEU A 319 -33.26 -1.19 2.35
C LEU A 319 -32.97 -2.67 2.04
N ARG A 320 -32.87 -2.98 0.77
CA ARG A 320 -32.37 -4.23 0.24
C ARG A 320 -31.01 -3.98 -0.36
N ILE A 321 -29.95 -4.47 0.28
CA ILE A 321 -28.56 -4.23 -0.08
C ILE A 321 -28.01 -5.48 -0.76
N TYR A 322 -27.65 -5.40 -2.03
CA TYR A 322 -27.13 -6.51 -2.82
C TYR A 322 -25.62 -6.52 -2.77
N ALA A 323 -25.07 -7.32 -1.85
CA ALA A 323 -23.64 -7.41 -1.57
C ALA A 323 -22.87 -8.17 -2.67
N CYS A 324 -21.62 -7.78 -2.88
CA CYS A 324 -20.68 -8.45 -3.77
C CYS A 324 -19.93 -9.63 -3.13
N VAL A 325 -20.19 -9.94 -1.87
CA VAL A 325 -19.48 -10.98 -1.12
C VAL A 325 -19.62 -12.35 -1.75
N ASP A 326 -18.50 -13.06 -1.92
CA ASP A 326 -18.52 -14.51 -2.10
C ASP A 326 -18.40 -15.17 -0.73
N GLN A 327 -19.46 -15.86 -0.30
CA GLN A 327 -19.54 -16.49 1.02
C GLN A 327 -18.44 -17.55 1.26
N ASN A 328 -18.00 -18.24 0.20
CA ASN A 328 -16.92 -19.22 0.31
C ASN A 328 -15.58 -18.50 0.55
N VAL A 329 -15.31 -17.45 -0.24
CA VAL A 329 -14.10 -16.64 -0.10
C VAL A 329 -14.07 -15.96 1.28
N GLN A 330 -15.17 -15.33 1.70
CA GLN A 330 -15.24 -14.64 2.99
C GLN A 330 -15.07 -15.61 4.16
N SER A 331 -15.69 -16.80 4.12
CA SER A 331 -15.54 -17.80 5.18
C SER A 331 -14.10 -18.32 5.31
N ILE A 332 -13.37 -18.46 4.19
CA ILE A 332 -11.95 -18.79 4.21
C ILE A 332 -11.14 -17.66 4.84
N VAL A 333 -11.41 -16.41 4.45
CA VAL A 333 -10.76 -15.23 5.04
C VAL A 333 -10.98 -15.20 6.55
N GLU A 334 -12.21 -15.35 7.01
CA GLU A 334 -12.55 -15.37 8.44
C GLU A 334 -11.87 -16.52 9.18
N SER A 335 -11.88 -17.72 8.62
CA SER A 335 -11.21 -18.88 9.23
C SER A 335 -9.71 -18.68 9.40
N VAL A 336 -9.04 -18.03 8.44
CA VAL A 336 -7.59 -17.79 8.52
C VAL A 336 -7.29 -16.61 9.45
N TYR A 337 -8.09 -15.55 9.43
CA TYR A 337 -7.81 -14.31 10.16
C TYR A 337 -8.28 -14.34 11.62
N SER A 338 -9.26 -15.14 12.00
CA SER A 338 -9.65 -15.35 13.40
C SER A 338 -8.58 -16.11 14.19
N ASP A 339 -7.86 -17.01 13.55
CA ASP A 339 -6.81 -17.80 14.21
C ASP A 339 -5.45 -17.05 14.24
N ARG A 340 -5.16 -16.38 15.35
CA ARG A 340 -3.88 -15.67 15.56
C ARG A 340 -2.64 -16.56 15.45
N SER A 341 -2.77 -17.89 15.57
CA SER A 341 -1.63 -18.81 15.39
C SER A 341 -1.11 -18.81 13.93
N ASN A 342 -1.89 -18.33 13.00
CA ASN A 342 -1.47 -18.15 11.61
C ASN A 342 -0.40 -17.07 11.44
N LEU A 343 -0.32 -16.12 12.39
CA LEU A 343 0.68 -15.05 12.42
C LEU A 343 0.95 -14.63 13.88
N ASP A 344 1.69 -15.45 14.61
CA ASP A 344 2.03 -15.21 16.02
C ASP A 344 3.37 -14.46 16.13
N LEU A 345 3.30 -13.15 16.12
CA LEU A 345 4.43 -12.24 16.26
C LEU A 345 4.09 -11.16 17.31
N THR A 346 5.03 -10.92 18.21
CA THR A 346 4.91 -9.87 19.23
C THR A 346 6.06 -8.89 19.09
N SER A 347 5.79 -7.60 19.23
CA SER A 347 6.81 -6.57 19.19
C SER A 347 7.66 -6.54 20.47
N ASN A 348 8.77 -5.78 20.42
CA ASN A 348 9.60 -5.58 21.62
C ASN A 348 8.86 -4.81 22.72
N SER A 349 7.88 -3.98 22.37
CA SER A 349 7.02 -3.25 23.32
C SER A 349 5.84 -4.07 23.84
N GLY A 350 5.65 -5.29 23.32
CA GLY A 350 4.54 -6.18 23.69
C GLY A 350 3.27 -6.00 22.88
N GLN A 351 3.31 -5.27 21.73
CA GLN A 351 2.18 -5.19 20.83
C GLN A 351 1.98 -6.51 20.08
N GLU A 352 0.74 -6.93 19.92
CA GLU A 352 0.36 -8.04 19.05
C GLU A 352 0.38 -7.57 17.58
N ILE A 353 0.82 -8.45 16.69
CA ILE A 353 0.83 -8.17 15.25
C ILE A 353 -0.60 -8.03 14.72
N GLN A 354 -0.77 -7.17 13.73
CA GLN A 354 -2.00 -7.00 12.97
C GLN A 354 -1.78 -7.31 11.49
N SER A 355 -2.86 -7.68 10.83
CA SER A 355 -2.89 -7.91 9.39
C SER A 355 -4.28 -7.59 8.84
N ALA A 356 -4.32 -7.18 7.59
CA ALA A 356 -5.56 -6.98 6.85
C ALA A 356 -5.43 -7.53 5.43
N ILE A 357 -6.53 -8.00 4.86
CA ILE A 357 -6.63 -8.49 3.49
C ILE A 357 -7.87 -7.93 2.81
N VAL A 358 -7.76 -7.64 1.51
CA VAL A 358 -8.88 -7.36 0.61
C VAL A 358 -8.70 -8.19 -0.65
N ILE A 359 -9.77 -8.87 -1.07
CA ILE A 359 -9.81 -9.72 -2.27
C ILE A 359 -10.84 -9.16 -3.25
N VAL A 360 -10.40 -8.91 -4.48
CA VAL A 360 -11.19 -8.32 -5.56
C VAL A 360 -11.27 -9.29 -6.73
N ASP A 361 -12.44 -9.48 -7.30
CA ASP A 361 -12.68 -10.30 -8.50
C ASP A 361 -12.43 -9.51 -9.81
N PRO A 362 -12.50 -10.16 -10.99
CA PRO A 362 -12.32 -9.46 -12.27
C PRO A 362 -13.37 -8.38 -12.58
N GLU A 363 -14.53 -8.43 -11.96
CA GLU A 363 -15.64 -7.50 -12.17
C GLU A 363 -15.56 -6.26 -11.25
N GLY A 364 -14.58 -6.19 -10.34
CA GLY A 364 -14.40 -5.10 -9.38
C GLY A 364 -15.10 -5.32 -8.06
N ASN A 365 -15.68 -6.49 -7.86
CA ASN A 365 -16.34 -6.77 -6.60
C ASN A 365 -15.33 -7.13 -5.52
N ILE A 366 -15.45 -6.53 -4.34
CA ILE A 366 -14.77 -7.01 -3.14
C ILE A 366 -15.51 -8.25 -2.67
N VAL A 367 -14.90 -9.41 -2.88
CA VAL A 367 -15.50 -10.71 -2.59
C VAL A 367 -15.13 -11.26 -1.21
N GLY A 368 -14.10 -10.69 -0.59
CA GLY A 368 -13.66 -11.04 0.75
C GLY A 368 -12.80 -9.96 1.40
N LEU A 369 -12.96 -9.78 2.71
CA LEU A 369 -12.24 -8.77 3.48
C LEU A 369 -12.07 -9.18 4.94
N ALA A 370 -10.85 -8.96 5.48
CA ALA A 370 -10.61 -8.93 6.93
C ALA A 370 -9.88 -7.65 7.31
N GLY A 371 -10.43 -6.93 8.28
CA GLY A 371 -9.89 -5.65 8.74
C GLY A 371 -8.85 -5.76 9.85
N ALA A 372 -8.75 -6.88 10.52
CA ALA A 372 -7.75 -7.15 11.56
C ALA A 372 -7.55 -8.65 11.79
N LEU A 373 -6.48 -9.01 12.51
CA LEU A 373 -6.16 -10.38 12.91
C LEU A 373 -6.72 -10.69 14.30
N GLY A 374 -7.27 -11.88 14.48
CA GLY A 374 -7.94 -12.38 15.68
C GLY A 374 -9.46 -12.25 15.62
N ASP A 375 -10.14 -12.85 16.61
CA ASP A 375 -11.59 -12.82 16.69
C ASP A 375 -12.11 -11.38 16.79
N LYS A 376 -13.09 -11.05 15.97
CA LYS A 376 -13.82 -9.79 16.06
C LYS A 376 -14.86 -9.85 17.16
N THR A 377 -14.66 -9.09 18.22
CA THR A 377 -15.48 -9.14 19.44
C THR A 377 -16.40 -7.93 19.63
N THR A 378 -16.24 -6.90 18.83
CA THR A 378 -17.03 -5.66 18.91
C THR A 378 -17.35 -5.12 17.53
N ASN A 379 -18.50 -4.45 17.40
CA ASN A 379 -18.84 -3.67 16.22
C ASN A 379 -18.02 -2.37 16.16
N ARG A 380 -17.88 -1.80 14.96
CA ARG A 380 -17.18 -0.54 14.69
C ARG A 380 -15.69 -0.56 15.11
N GLY A 381 -15.08 -1.77 15.11
CA GLY A 381 -13.67 -1.95 15.35
C GLY A 381 -12.79 -1.21 14.33
N TRP A 382 -11.51 -1.04 14.67
CA TRP A 382 -10.58 -0.39 13.73
C TRP A 382 -10.26 -1.32 12.55
N ASN A 383 -10.74 -0.97 11.37
CA ASN A 383 -10.52 -1.71 10.13
C ASN A 383 -9.21 -1.26 9.46
N TYR A 384 -8.15 -2.10 9.53
CA TYR A 384 -6.87 -1.79 8.89
C TYR A 384 -6.92 -1.90 7.36
N ALA A 385 -7.92 -2.57 6.79
CA ALA A 385 -8.06 -2.71 5.35
C ALA A 385 -8.45 -1.39 4.65
N SER A 386 -9.37 -0.63 5.26
CA SER A 386 -9.99 0.55 4.65
C SER A 386 -9.71 1.88 5.37
N ARG A 387 -9.37 1.83 6.69
CA ARG A 387 -9.16 3.05 7.49
C ARG A 387 -7.70 3.38 7.73
N SER A 388 -6.80 2.37 7.76
CA SER A 388 -5.38 2.60 7.99
C SER A 388 -4.65 2.90 6.70
N ARG A 389 -3.92 4.01 6.66
CA ARG A 389 -2.95 4.30 5.61
C ARG A 389 -1.56 3.91 6.09
N ARG A 390 -0.86 3.07 5.34
CA ARG A 390 0.47 2.54 5.67
C ARG A 390 1.40 2.67 4.46
N GLN A 391 2.68 2.86 4.72
CA GLN A 391 3.67 2.96 3.64
C GLN A 391 3.80 1.62 2.89
N PRO A 392 3.57 1.59 1.57
CA PRO A 392 3.56 0.34 0.79
C PRO A 392 4.97 -0.23 0.56
N GLY A 393 6.03 0.57 0.77
CA GLY A 393 7.37 0.16 0.42
C GLY A 393 7.46 -0.24 -1.06
N SER A 394 8.27 -1.26 -1.37
CA SER A 394 8.51 -1.69 -2.76
C SER A 394 7.28 -2.26 -3.49
N SER A 395 6.14 -2.48 -2.83
CA SER A 395 4.92 -2.88 -3.55
C SER A 395 4.34 -1.76 -4.41
N ILE A 396 4.74 -0.51 -4.21
CA ILE A 396 4.35 0.61 -5.05
C ILE A 396 5.00 0.59 -6.45
N LYS A 397 6.20 -0.04 -6.59
CA LYS A 397 7.04 0.04 -7.80
C LYS A 397 6.34 -0.32 -9.12
N PRO A 398 5.52 -1.38 -9.20
CA PRO A 398 4.77 -1.67 -10.42
C PRO A 398 3.86 -0.52 -10.85
N LEU A 399 3.19 0.15 -9.89
CA LEU A 399 2.23 1.22 -10.15
C LEU A 399 2.91 2.56 -10.46
N SER A 400 3.93 2.94 -9.69
CA SER A 400 4.53 4.28 -9.74
C SER A 400 5.74 4.38 -10.67
N VAL A 401 6.40 3.25 -10.98
CA VAL A 401 7.67 3.28 -11.72
C VAL A 401 7.58 2.51 -13.02
N TYR A 402 7.27 1.20 -12.94
CA TYR A 402 7.46 0.32 -14.09
C TYR A 402 6.30 0.41 -15.08
N ALA A 403 5.04 0.37 -14.65
CA ALA A 403 3.90 0.48 -15.55
C ALA A 403 3.88 1.84 -16.29
N PRO A 404 4.02 3.00 -15.62
CA PRO A 404 4.04 4.27 -16.34
C PRO A 404 5.26 4.45 -17.24
N ALA A 405 6.42 3.87 -16.92
CA ALA A 405 7.61 3.95 -17.78
C ALA A 405 7.52 3.04 -19.01
N LEU A 406 6.89 1.86 -18.89
CA LEU A 406 6.54 0.98 -20.01
C LEU A 406 5.47 1.63 -20.90
N GLU A 407 4.40 2.16 -20.32
CA GLU A 407 3.30 2.81 -21.04
C GLU A 407 3.78 4.03 -21.84
N ALA A 408 4.76 4.76 -21.29
CA ALA A 408 5.41 5.86 -21.99
C ALA A 408 6.45 5.41 -23.04
N GLY A 409 6.68 4.11 -23.24
CA GLY A 409 7.67 3.57 -24.16
C GLY A 409 9.12 3.92 -23.80
N LEU A 410 9.40 4.29 -22.54
CA LEU A 410 10.75 4.69 -22.09
C LEU A 410 11.64 3.48 -21.80
N ILE A 411 11.04 2.36 -21.45
CA ILE A 411 11.74 1.11 -21.11
C ILE A 411 11.01 -0.08 -21.72
N THR A 412 11.73 -1.19 -21.84
CA THR A 412 11.20 -2.54 -22.08
C THR A 412 11.70 -3.47 -20.97
N PRO A 413 11.19 -4.70 -20.85
CA PRO A 413 11.74 -5.69 -19.92
C PRO A 413 13.23 -5.95 -20.09
N ALA A 414 13.76 -5.77 -21.33
CA ALA A 414 15.16 -5.94 -21.69
C ALA A 414 16.05 -4.74 -21.35
N SER A 415 15.47 -3.55 -21.13
CA SER A 415 16.24 -2.34 -20.78
C SER A 415 17.10 -2.57 -19.54
N VAL A 416 18.35 -2.07 -19.54
CA VAL A 416 19.33 -2.34 -18.47
C VAL A 416 19.59 -1.09 -17.65
N PHE A 417 19.60 -1.28 -16.33
CA PHE A 417 19.94 -0.26 -15.35
C PHE A 417 21.00 -0.78 -14.38
N ASP A 418 21.77 0.14 -13.81
CA ASP A 418 22.82 -0.22 -12.87
C ASP A 418 22.25 -0.33 -11.45
N ASP A 419 22.18 -1.56 -10.92
CA ASP A 419 21.88 -1.83 -9.51
C ASP A 419 23.08 -1.49 -8.63
N TYR A 420 23.33 -0.20 -8.52
CA TYR A 420 24.45 0.42 -7.81
C TYR A 420 24.01 1.79 -7.27
N PRO A 421 24.53 2.28 -6.14
CA PRO A 421 24.08 3.54 -5.54
C PRO A 421 23.95 4.69 -6.56
N VAL A 422 22.90 5.48 -6.42
CA VAL A 422 22.61 6.62 -7.32
C VAL A 422 23.36 7.87 -6.87
N GLN A 423 23.44 8.07 -5.55
CA GLN A 423 24.06 9.25 -4.95
C GLN A 423 24.48 8.99 -3.50
N VAL A 424 25.14 9.99 -2.90
CA VAL A 424 25.38 10.03 -1.45
C VAL A 424 24.29 10.88 -0.79
N LEU A 425 23.58 10.32 0.17
CA LEU A 425 22.56 11.02 0.94
C LEU A 425 22.87 10.88 2.45
N GLY A 426 22.94 11.99 3.17
CA GLY A 426 23.27 11.96 4.60
C GLY A 426 24.65 11.34 4.91
N GLY A 427 25.60 11.41 3.98
CA GLY A 427 26.95 10.83 4.13
C GLY A 427 27.05 9.33 3.80
N SER A 428 25.95 8.69 3.42
CA SER A 428 25.89 7.26 3.05
C SER A 428 25.49 7.07 1.59
N ALA A 429 25.96 5.99 0.97
CA ALA A 429 25.52 5.58 -0.36
C ALA A 429 24.01 5.29 -0.37
N TRP A 430 23.29 5.81 -1.37
CA TRP A 430 21.83 5.72 -1.46
C TRP A 430 21.37 5.43 -2.92
N PRO A 431 20.27 4.69 -3.12
CA PRO A 431 19.54 3.90 -2.12
C PRO A 431 20.25 2.59 -1.80
N LEU A 432 19.93 2.01 -0.62
CA LEU A 432 20.37 0.68 -0.24
C LEU A 432 19.34 -0.36 -0.70
N ASN A 433 19.82 -1.53 -1.13
CA ASN A 433 18.97 -2.70 -1.30
C ASN A 433 18.69 -3.41 0.03
N ASN A 434 17.73 -4.33 0.03
CA ASN A 434 17.53 -5.27 1.12
C ASN A 434 17.54 -6.73 0.58
N PRO A 435 18.56 -7.53 0.86
CA PRO A 435 19.78 -7.22 1.65
C PRO A 435 20.65 -6.12 1.02
N GLN A 436 21.54 -5.52 1.82
CA GLN A 436 22.42 -4.42 1.41
C GLN A 436 23.55 -4.88 0.47
N THR A 437 23.16 -5.45 -0.66
CA THR A 437 24.07 -5.91 -1.72
C THR A 437 23.64 -5.33 -3.06
N TYR A 438 24.59 -5.06 -3.93
CA TYR A 438 24.36 -4.57 -5.28
C TYR A 438 24.77 -5.63 -6.30
N ARG A 439 24.13 -5.64 -7.46
CA ARG A 439 24.31 -6.66 -8.51
C ARG A 439 25.03 -6.14 -9.75
N GLY A 440 25.23 -4.82 -9.87
CA GLY A 440 25.70 -4.18 -11.09
C GLY A 440 24.60 -4.06 -12.14
N LEU A 441 24.95 -4.30 -13.40
CA LEU A 441 24.00 -4.19 -14.49
C LEU A 441 22.92 -5.27 -14.41
N VAL A 442 21.64 -4.85 -14.44
CA VAL A 442 20.46 -5.72 -14.38
C VAL A 442 19.41 -5.27 -15.40
N THR A 443 18.71 -6.22 -16.01
CA THR A 443 17.54 -5.90 -16.84
C THR A 443 16.39 -5.38 -15.97
N VAL A 444 15.42 -4.67 -16.57
CA VAL A 444 14.18 -4.22 -15.88
C VAL A 444 13.44 -5.42 -15.29
N ALA A 445 13.34 -6.52 -16.04
CA ALA A 445 12.72 -7.75 -15.55
C ALA A 445 13.44 -8.30 -14.31
N ASP A 446 14.76 -8.43 -14.35
CA ASP A 446 15.56 -8.86 -13.19
C ASP A 446 15.46 -7.85 -12.02
N ALA A 447 15.48 -6.54 -12.31
CA ALA A 447 15.39 -5.49 -11.29
C ALA A 447 14.06 -5.55 -10.53
N LEU A 448 12.93 -5.78 -11.22
CA LEU A 448 11.61 -5.92 -10.59
C LEU A 448 11.53 -7.22 -9.79
N ARG A 449 12.04 -8.34 -10.34
CA ARG A 449 12.08 -9.66 -9.70
C ARG A 449 12.81 -9.64 -8.36
N VAL A 450 13.99 -8.99 -8.31
CA VAL A 450 14.81 -8.89 -7.08
C VAL A 450 14.47 -7.63 -6.26
N SER A 451 13.54 -6.81 -6.74
CA SER A 451 13.11 -5.56 -6.09
C SER A 451 14.24 -4.53 -5.91
N SER A 452 15.15 -4.37 -6.91
CA SER A 452 16.25 -3.41 -6.88
C SER A 452 15.75 -1.99 -6.59
N ASN A 453 16.31 -1.35 -5.58
CA ASN A 453 16.03 0.03 -5.25
C ASN A 453 16.75 1.02 -6.18
N PRO A 454 18.06 0.84 -6.48
CA PRO A 454 18.78 1.73 -7.42
C PRO A 454 18.18 1.74 -8.82
N ALA A 455 17.82 0.57 -9.35
CA ALA A 455 17.19 0.47 -10.67
C ALA A 455 15.86 1.20 -10.71
N ALA A 456 14.98 1.00 -9.70
CA ALA A 456 13.69 1.69 -9.61
C ALA A 456 13.86 3.22 -9.54
N VAL A 457 14.83 3.73 -8.76
CA VAL A 457 15.12 5.16 -8.68
C VAL A 457 15.59 5.72 -10.03
N ARG A 458 16.44 4.99 -10.78
CA ARG A 458 16.92 5.42 -12.10
C ARG A 458 15.79 5.45 -13.14
N VAL A 459 14.90 4.44 -13.14
CA VAL A 459 13.73 4.42 -14.02
C VAL A 459 12.80 5.59 -13.67
N LEU A 460 12.53 5.84 -12.38
CA LEU A 460 11.70 6.98 -11.97
C LEU A 460 12.33 8.33 -12.38
N GLN A 461 13.66 8.48 -12.27
CA GLN A 461 14.36 9.69 -12.73
C GLN A 461 14.21 9.90 -14.25
N MET A 462 14.20 8.81 -15.03
CA MET A 462 13.94 8.86 -16.47
C MET A 462 12.48 9.23 -16.78
N LEU A 463 11.53 8.67 -16.06
CA LEU A 463 10.11 8.96 -16.19
C LEU A 463 9.75 10.40 -15.77
N GLY A 464 10.41 10.89 -14.71
CA GLY A 464 10.09 12.15 -14.05
C GLY A 464 9.07 12.00 -12.92
N PHE A 465 9.30 12.75 -11.81
CA PHE A 465 8.47 12.63 -10.61
C PHE A 465 7.01 13.03 -10.84
N GLU A 466 6.80 14.16 -11.55
CA GLU A 466 5.45 14.66 -11.85
C GLU A 466 4.67 13.68 -12.72
N ASN A 467 5.31 13.05 -13.72
CA ASN A 467 4.65 12.05 -14.57
C ASN A 467 4.22 10.82 -13.76
N SER A 468 5.08 10.33 -12.87
CA SER A 468 4.77 9.22 -11.99
C SER A 468 3.65 9.56 -11.01
N PHE A 469 3.71 10.75 -10.40
CA PHE A 469 2.74 11.24 -9.44
C PHE A 469 1.34 11.37 -10.07
N ASN A 470 1.24 12.09 -11.19
CA ASN A 470 -0.01 12.26 -11.90
C ASN A 470 -0.55 10.92 -12.41
N PHE A 471 0.32 10.05 -12.92
CA PHE A 471 -0.10 8.74 -13.39
C PHE A 471 -0.75 7.90 -12.28
N MET A 472 -0.20 7.94 -11.08
CA MET A 472 -0.75 7.25 -9.90
C MET A 472 -2.13 7.79 -9.51
N GLN A 473 -2.31 9.12 -9.54
CA GLN A 473 -3.58 9.75 -9.19
C GLN A 473 -4.63 9.57 -10.29
N ASP A 474 -4.26 9.82 -11.54
CA ASP A 474 -5.21 9.85 -12.66
C ASP A 474 -5.63 8.44 -13.11
N ASN A 475 -4.75 7.44 -13.02
CA ASN A 475 -5.01 6.10 -13.57
C ASN A 475 -5.27 5.03 -12.50
N PHE A 476 -4.73 5.18 -11.30
CA PHE A 476 -4.94 4.21 -10.21
C PHE A 476 -5.72 4.80 -9.05
N HIS A 477 -6.12 6.07 -9.12
CA HIS A 477 -6.87 6.80 -8.10
C HIS A 477 -6.27 6.70 -6.69
N ILE A 478 -4.93 6.58 -6.63
CA ILE A 478 -4.20 6.58 -5.36
C ILE A 478 -3.97 8.03 -4.92
N ASP A 479 -4.57 8.37 -3.79
CA ASP A 479 -4.47 9.70 -3.19
C ASP A 479 -3.05 9.95 -2.64
N LEU A 480 -2.30 10.81 -3.32
CA LEU A 480 -0.94 11.22 -3.00
C LEU A 480 -0.91 12.65 -2.43
N GLU A 481 0.04 12.90 -1.57
CA GLU A 481 0.15 14.20 -0.88
C GLU A 481 0.91 15.23 -1.74
N GLU A 482 0.23 16.32 -2.09
CA GLU A 482 0.83 17.44 -2.85
C GLU A 482 1.60 18.40 -1.95
N GLY A 483 1.16 18.57 -0.69
CA GLY A 483 1.81 19.48 0.23
C GLY A 483 1.14 19.58 1.60
N LEU A 484 1.53 18.70 2.51
CA LEU A 484 1.08 18.70 3.91
C LEU A 484 2.07 19.49 4.79
N GLU A 485 1.61 20.50 5.47
CA GLU A 485 2.44 21.22 6.45
C GLU A 485 2.50 20.43 7.77
N VAL A 486 3.69 19.90 8.08
CA VAL A 486 3.96 19.17 9.32
C VAL A 486 5.11 19.87 10.06
N ASN A 487 4.85 20.41 11.25
CA ASN A 487 5.84 21.10 12.07
C ASN A 487 6.58 22.28 11.35
N GLY A 488 5.89 22.96 10.42
CA GLY A 488 6.47 24.06 9.65
C GLY A 488 7.28 23.64 8.43
N GLU A 489 7.29 22.36 8.08
CA GLU A 489 7.87 21.81 6.85
C GLU A 489 6.75 21.29 5.93
N ILE A 490 6.83 21.60 4.65
CA ILE A 490 5.91 21.06 3.65
C ILE A 490 6.45 19.69 3.21
N LYS A 491 5.66 18.65 3.45
CA LYS A 491 5.91 17.29 2.98
C LYS A 491 5.01 16.99 1.79
N ASN A 492 5.56 16.31 0.80
CA ASN A 492 4.83 15.85 -0.38
C ASN A 492 5.38 14.51 -0.86
N ASP A 493 4.68 13.91 -1.81
CA ASP A 493 5.05 12.63 -2.38
C ASP A 493 5.83 12.74 -3.70
N LEU A 494 6.22 13.96 -4.12
CA LEU A 494 7.02 14.23 -5.31
C LEU A 494 8.53 13.97 -5.07
N GLY A 495 8.91 12.70 -4.91
CA GLY A 495 10.31 12.35 -4.65
C GLY A 495 10.67 10.88 -4.87
N SER A 496 11.97 10.63 -5.01
CA SER A 496 12.48 9.27 -5.24
C SER A 496 12.21 8.30 -4.08
N SER A 497 12.22 8.78 -2.85
CA SER A 497 11.93 7.95 -1.67
C SER A 497 10.46 7.57 -1.62
N GLN A 498 9.59 8.50 -2.00
CA GLN A 498 8.16 8.34 -1.99
C GLN A 498 7.71 7.43 -3.15
N LEU A 499 7.96 7.85 -4.39
CA LEU A 499 7.45 7.19 -5.57
C LEU A 499 8.20 5.90 -5.94
N ALA A 500 9.54 5.85 -5.83
CA ALA A 500 10.30 4.63 -6.18
C ALA A 500 10.41 3.61 -5.06
N LEU A 501 10.33 4.03 -3.79
CA LEU A 501 10.58 3.16 -2.63
C LEU A 501 9.38 3.05 -1.68
N GLY A 502 8.28 3.75 -1.98
CA GLY A 502 7.03 3.68 -1.24
C GLY A 502 7.07 4.32 0.15
N GLY A 503 7.95 5.31 0.35
CA GLY A 503 7.99 6.10 1.58
C GLY A 503 6.98 7.25 1.54
N LEU A 504 5.73 6.98 1.18
CA LEU A 504 4.67 7.97 1.03
C LEU A 504 4.36 8.67 2.35
N THR A 505 3.99 9.95 2.26
CA THR A 505 3.74 10.84 3.41
C THR A 505 2.60 10.30 4.28
N ASN A 506 1.45 10.02 3.69
CA ASN A 506 0.29 9.45 4.38
C ASN A 506 0.18 7.93 4.22
N GLY A 507 0.88 7.33 3.26
CA GLY A 507 0.73 5.92 2.90
C GLY A 507 -0.54 5.64 2.08
N VAL A 508 -0.88 4.36 1.95
CA VAL A 508 -2.04 3.85 1.18
C VAL A 508 -2.86 2.87 2.02
N ARG A 509 -4.13 2.67 1.66
CA ARG A 509 -5.00 1.66 2.26
C ARG A 509 -4.79 0.31 1.56
N VAL A 510 -5.15 -0.79 2.23
CA VAL A 510 -5.09 -2.13 1.62
C VAL A 510 -6.06 -2.25 0.46
N ILE A 511 -7.25 -1.68 0.60
CA ILE A 511 -8.28 -1.64 -0.44
C ILE A 511 -7.79 -0.91 -1.69
N ASP A 512 -7.10 0.22 -1.56
CA ASP A 512 -6.54 0.98 -2.68
C ASP A 512 -5.53 0.14 -3.47
N MET A 513 -4.67 -0.60 -2.76
CA MET A 513 -3.67 -1.46 -3.39
C MET A 513 -4.28 -2.67 -4.09
N ALA A 514 -5.33 -3.27 -3.54
CA ALA A 514 -6.06 -4.35 -4.19
C ALA A 514 -6.73 -3.85 -5.49
N THR A 515 -7.41 -2.72 -5.41
CA THR A 515 -8.08 -2.08 -6.56
C THR A 515 -7.08 -1.72 -7.67
N ALA A 516 -5.98 -1.03 -7.33
CA ALA A 516 -4.97 -0.61 -8.30
C ALA A 516 -4.28 -1.79 -8.99
N TYR A 517 -3.96 -2.86 -8.25
CA TYR A 517 -3.33 -4.04 -8.84
C TYR A 517 -4.28 -4.89 -9.67
N SER A 518 -5.60 -4.80 -9.44
CA SER A 518 -6.58 -5.54 -10.24
C SER A 518 -6.64 -5.11 -11.71
N VAL A 519 -6.03 -3.98 -12.04
CA VAL A 519 -5.82 -3.52 -13.42
C VAL A 519 -4.97 -4.51 -14.23
N PHE A 520 -3.97 -5.14 -13.62
CA PHE A 520 -3.04 -6.02 -14.32
C PHE A 520 -3.70 -7.31 -14.85
N PRO A 521 -4.46 -8.10 -14.06
CA PRO A 521 -5.17 -9.27 -14.61
C PRO A 521 -6.37 -8.92 -15.51
N ARG A 522 -6.77 -7.63 -15.59
CA ARG A 522 -7.88 -7.12 -16.41
C ARG A 522 -7.43 -6.43 -17.71
N ASP A 523 -6.27 -6.78 -18.24
CA ASP A 523 -5.74 -6.22 -19.49
C ASP A 523 -5.66 -4.67 -19.50
N GLY A 524 -5.34 -4.06 -18.35
CA GLY A 524 -5.16 -2.62 -18.23
C GLY A 524 -6.44 -1.83 -17.95
N LEU A 525 -7.52 -2.49 -17.59
CA LEU A 525 -8.80 -1.86 -17.27
C LEU A 525 -8.93 -1.60 -15.76
N TYR A 526 -9.10 -0.35 -15.39
CA TYR A 526 -9.45 0.06 -14.04
C TYR A 526 -10.97 -0.01 -13.83
N ILE A 527 -11.40 -0.60 -12.74
CA ILE A 527 -12.76 -0.59 -12.23
C ILE A 527 -12.65 -0.30 -10.74
N GLU A 528 -13.37 0.70 -10.25
CA GLU A 528 -13.40 0.98 -8.82
C GLU A 528 -14.01 -0.20 -8.05
N SER A 529 -13.33 -0.62 -6.99
CA SER A 529 -13.81 -1.77 -6.22
C SER A 529 -15.00 -1.39 -5.36
N ARG A 530 -15.99 -2.30 -5.29
CA ARG A 530 -17.26 -2.09 -4.60
C ARG A 530 -17.60 -3.25 -3.70
N THR A 531 -18.32 -2.98 -2.61
CA THR A 531 -18.85 -4.00 -1.69
C THR A 531 -20.29 -4.39 -2.01
N TYR A 532 -20.99 -3.61 -2.82
CA TYR A 532 -22.38 -3.88 -3.24
C TYR A 532 -22.61 -3.45 -4.69
N THR A 533 -23.56 -4.10 -5.34
CA THR A 533 -23.98 -3.78 -6.71
C THR A 533 -25.14 -2.79 -6.73
N GLN A 534 -26.11 -2.92 -5.83
CA GLN A 534 -27.31 -2.09 -5.81
C GLN A 534 -27.90 -2.01 -4.41
N VAL A 535 -28.56 -0.89 -4.11
CA VAL A 535 -29.43 -0.75 -2.95
C VAL A 535 -30.80 -0.35 -3.43
N THR A 536 -31.83 -1.12 -3.04
CA THR A 536 -33.24 -0.86 -3.39
C THR A 536 -34.09 -0.73 -2.14
N ARG A 537 -35.30 -0.24 -2.32
CA ARG A 537 -36.35 -0.19 -1.29
C ARG A 537 -37.72 -0.50 -1.92
N ILE A 538 -38.60 -1.12 -1.16
CA ILE A 538 -39.98 -1.26 -1.59
C ILE A 538 -40.76 0.00 -1.20
N ALA A 539 -41.30 0.70 -2.18
CA ALA A 539 -42.15 1.86 -1.98
C ALA A 539 -43.52 1.46 -1.42
N GLU A 540 -44.31 2.42 -0.88
CA GLU A 540 -45.63 2.16 -0.30
C GLU A 540 -46.64 1.50 -1.28
N ASP A 541 -46.47 1.75 -2.58
CA ASP A 541 -47.29 1.16 -3.63
C ASP A 541 -46.89 -0.27 -4.03
N GLY A 542 -45.83 -0.80 -3.40
CA GLY A 542 -45.25 -2.13 -3.65
C GLY A 542 -44.29 -2.17 -4.82
N THR A 543 -43.92 -1.06 -5.43
CA THR A 543 -42.88 -0.99 -6.45
C THR A 543 -41.50 -0.98 -5.83
N GLU A 544 -40.53 -1.62 -6.49
CA GLU A 544 -39.12 -1.58 -6.07
C GLU A 544 -38.45 -0.33 -6.66
N GLU A 545 -37.92 0.52 -5.79
CA GLU A 545 -37.21 1.75 -6.11
C GLU A 545 -35.67 1.54 -5.90
N VAL A 546 -34.88 1.95 -6.89
CA VAL A 546 -33.42 1.92 -6.78
C VAL A 546 -32.95 3.17 -6.05
N ILE A 547 -32.28 2.98 -4.93
CA ILE A 547 -31.72 4.06 -4.10
C ILE A 547 -30.26 4.35 -4.50
N LEU A 548 -29.42 3.30 -4.59
CA LEU A 548 -28.04 3.42 -5.06
C LEU A 548 -27.81 2.37 -6.16
N ASP A 549 -27.10 2.75 -7.22
CA ASP A 549 -26.82 1.86 -8.36
C ASP A 549 -25.34 1.87 -8.73
N ASN A 550 -24.64 0.80 -8.40
CA ASN A 550 -23.25 0.53 -8.75
C ASN A 550 -23.14 -0.56 -9.84
N THR A 551 -24.26 -0.98 -10.48
CA THR A 551 -24.26 -2.07 -11.47
C THR A 551 -23.52 -1.72 -12.75
N ASN A 552 -23.56 -0.47 -13.16
CA ASN A 552 -23.06 0.01 -14.45
C ASN A 552 -21.75 0.82 -14.29
N GLN A 553 -20.71 0.19 -13.74
CA GLN A 553 -19.38 0.79 -13.74
C GLN A 553 -18.76 0.60 -15.14
N GLU A 554 -18.40 1.68 -15.83
CA GLU A 554 -17.69 1.60 -17.10
C GLU A 554 -16.19 1.42 -16.82
N PRO A 555 -15.55 0.32 -17.32
CA PRO A 555 -14.11 0.13 -17.13
C PRO A 555 -13.32 1.24 -17.83
N GLU A 556 -12.36 1.82 -17.13
CA GLU A 556 -11.44 2.82 -17.68
C GLU A 556 -10.16 2.15 -18.18
N ALA A 557 -9.80 2.38 -19.46
CA ALA A 557 -8.55 1.87 -20.02
C ALA A 557 -7.38 2.77 -19.57
N VAL A 558 -6.59 2.28 -18.60
CA VAL A 558 -5.50 3.04 -17.98
C VAL A 558 -4.12 2.53 -18.38
N LEU A 559 -4.03 1.31 -18.89
CA LEU A 559 -2.81 0.72 -19.47
C LEU A 559 -3.12 0.05 -20.80
N SER A 560 -2.14 0.03 -21.71
CA SER A 560 -2.19 -0.79 -22.92
C SER A 560 -2.06 -2.29 -22.56
N SER A 561 -2.55 -3.15 -23.47
CA SER A 561 -2.39 -4.60 -23.34
C SER A 561 -0.92 -5.04 -23.39
N GLU A 562 -0.09 -4.29 -24.10
CA GLU A 562 1.35 -4.48 -24.19
C GLU A 562 2.03 -4.25 -22.82
N THR A 563 1.77 -3.10 -22.21
CA THR A 563 2.27 -2.78 -20.86
C THR A 563 1.81 -3.80 -19.85
N THR A 564 0.53 -4.15 -19.91
CA THR A 564 -0.08 -5.12 -18.98
C THR A 564 0.56 -6.50 -19.11
N TYR A 565 0.79 -6.96 -20.34
CA TYR A 565 1.49 -8.22 -20.59
C TYR A 565 2.90 -8.21 -19.96
N TYR A 566 3.69 -7.17 -20.19
CA TYR A 566 5.03 -7.05 -19.63
C TYR A 566 5.02 -7.03 -18.09
N ILE A 567 4.11 -6.29 -17.49
CA ILE A 567 3.98 -6.26 -16.02
C ILE A 567 3.61 -7.64 -15.49
N ASN A 568 2.63 -8.32 -16.09
CA ASN A 568 2.22 -9.66 -15.68
C ASN A 568 3.36 -10.67 -15.78
N ASP A 569 4.10 -10.68 -16.89
CA ASP A 569 5.22 -11.59 -17.10
C ASP A 569 6.36 -11.34 -16.07
N MET A 570 6.72 -10.09 -15.85
CA MET A 570 7.74 -9.72 -14.85
C MET A 570 7.30 -10.00 -13.41
N LEU A 571 6.01 -9.84 -13.08
CA LEU A 571 5.49 -10.12 -11.74
C LEU A 571 5.29 -11.62 -11.48
N LYS A 572 5.08 -12.43 -12.51
CA LYS A 572 5.20 -13.92 -12.40
C LYS A 572 6.61 -14.30 -11.94
N ASP A 573 7.62 -13.67 -12.47
CA ASP A 573 9.03 -13.91 -12.10
C ASP A 573 9.35 -13.53 -10.64
N VAL A 574 8.63 -12.59 -10.03
CA VAL A 574 8.76 -12.30 -8.59
C VAL A 574 8.36 -13.50 -7.74
N VAL A 575 7.41 -14.32 -8.23
CA VAL A 575 6.89 -15.51 -7.53
C VAL A 575 7.64 -16.79 -7.95
N THR A 576 7.98 -16.96 -9.24
CA THR A 576 8.53 -18.21 -9.79
C THR A 576 9.96 -18.11 -10.29
N GLY A 577 10.52 -16.91 -10.47
CA GLY A 577 11.76 -16.63 -11.20
C GLY A 577 13.08 -17.06 -10.55
N GLY A 578 13.07 -18.00 -9.62
CA GLY A 578 14.27 -18.62 -9.05
C GLY A 578 15.09 -17.71 -8.14
N ASN A 579 16.43 -17.75 -8.27
CA ASN A 579 17.34 -17.10 -7.31
C ASN A 579 17.14 -15.57 -7.21
N GLY A 580 16.80 -15.08 -6.02
CA GLY A 580 16.59 -13.68 -5.71
C GLY A 580 15.15 -13.20 -5.91
N ALA A 581 14.23 -14.05 -6.37
CA ALA A 581 12.79 -13.75 -6.38
C ALA A 581 12.27 -13.54 -4.96
N THR A 582 11.48 -12.49 -4.74
CA THR A 582 11.11 -12.04 -3.39
C THR A 582 9.77 -12.58 -2.90
N GLY A 583 8.94 -13.12 -3.79
CA GLY A 583 7.58 -13.58 -3.53
C GLY A 583 7.39 -15.10 -3.61
N THR A 584 8.46 -15.90 -3.53
CA THR A 584 8.40 -17.36 -3.79
C THR A 584 7.48 -18.14 -2.85
N ALA A 585 7.17 -17.62 -1.67
CA ALA A 585 6.24 -18.25 -0.74
C ALA A 585 4.76 -18.03 -1.12
N ALA A 586 4.47 -17.25 -2.17
CA ALA A 586 3.10 -17.05 -2.69
C ALA A 586 2.71 -18.07 -3.77
N GLN A 587 3.55 -19.06 -4.08
CA GLN A 587 3.24 -20.07 -5.09
C GLN A 587 2.06 -20.94 -4.68
N ILE A 588 1.05 -21.00 -5.53
CA ILE A 588 -0.08 -21.92 -5.41
C ILE A 588 0.13 -23.06 -6.39
N SER A 589 0.09 -24.29 -5.89
CA SER A 589 0.33 -25.47 -6.74
C SER A 589 -0.68 -25.57 -7.89
N GLY A 590 -0.18 -25.55 -9.12
CA GLY A 590 -1.04 -25.65 -10.32
C GLY A 590 -1.79 -24.39 -10.67
N MET A 591 -1.38 -23.21 -10.14
CA MET A 591 -1.99 -21.91 -10.45
C MET A 591 -0.93 -20.88 -10.86
N THR A 592 -1.23 -20.10 -11.90
CA THR A 592 -0.40 -18.94 -12.27
C THR A 592 -0.60 -17.80 -11.29
N VAL A 593 0.49 -17.39 -10.64
CA VAL A 593 0.48 -16.29 -9.65
C VAL A 593 1.49 -15.23 -10.06
N ALA A 594 1.07 -13.98 -10.02
CA ALA A 594 1.92 -12.82 -10.14
C ALA A 594 1.77 -11.95 -8.88
N GLY A 595 2.80 -11.16 -8.53
CA GLY A 595 2.67 -10.30 -7.36
C GLY A 595 3.95 -9.59 -6.98
N LYS A 596 3.85 -8.70 -5.98
CA LYS A 596 4.96 -7.88 -5.51
C LYS A 596 5.00 -7.76 -4.00
N THR A 597 6.16 -7.97 -3.44
CA THR A 597 6.44 -7.74 -2.01
C THR A 597 6.72 -6.27 -1.72
N GLY A 598 6.26 -5.80 -0.57
CA GLY A 598 6.58 -4.50 0.00
C GLY A 598 7.20 -4.65 1.39
N SER A 599 8.14 -3.75 1.70
CA SER A 599 8.70 -3.62 3.04
C SER A 599 9.21 -2.18 3.21
N THR A 600 8.88 -1.56 4.33
CA THR A 600 9.45 -0.27 4.70
C THR A 600 10.91 -0.41 5.14
N ASN A 601 11.67 0.69 5.10
CA ASN A 601 13.11 0.68 5.44
C ASN A 601 13.41 0.12 6.84
N SER A 602 12.52 0.38 7.80
CA SER A 602 12.64 -0.11 9.18
C SER A 602 11.96 -1.45 9.39
N ASN A 603 11.36 -2.04 8.35
CA ASN A 603 10.54 -3.24 8.42
C ASN A 603 9.34 -3.10 9.40
N THR A 604 8.75 -1.91 9.48
CA THR A 604 7.55 -1.64 10.29
C THR A 604 6.27 -2.08 9.60
N ASP A 605 6.30 -2.11 8.27
CA ASP A 605 5.20 -2.55 7.44
C ASP A 605 5.69 -3.58 6.43
N ARG A 606 4.91 -4.62 6.24
CA ARG A 606 5.12 -5.69 5.28
C ARG A 606 3.90 -5.83 4.40
N TRP A 607 4.13 -5.89 3.11
CA TRP A 607 3.09 -5.99 2.11
C TRP A 607 3.33 -7.14 1.15
N PHE A 608 2.27 -7.69 0.68
CA PHE A 608 2.23 -8.47 -0.53
C PHE A 608 0.93 -8.18 -1.27
N VAL A 609 1.04 -7.81 -2.52
CA VAL A 609 -0.10 -7.69 -3.43
C VAL A 609 0.14 -8.69 -4.54
N GLY A 610 -0.70 -9.70 -4.59
CA GLY A 610 -0.60 -10.80 -5.54
C GLY A 610 -1.94 -11.07 -6.20
N TYR A 611 -1.89 -11.63 -7.40
CA TYR A 611 -3.08 -11.91 -8.18
C TYR A 611 -2.91 -13.15 -9.07
N THR A 612 -4.03 -13.67 -9.44
CA THR A 612 -4.22 -14.71 -10.44
C THR A 612 -5.21 -14.20 -11.49
N PRO A 613 -5.50 -14.91 -12.58
CA PRO A 613 -6.60 -14.57 -13.48
C PRO A 613 -8.00 -14.61 -12.86
N TYR A 614 -8.14 -15.04 -11.61
CA TYR A 614 -9.41 -15.13 -10.88
C TYR A 614 -9.59 -14.01 -9.85
N TYR A 615 -8.53 -13.68 -9.11
CA TYR A 615 -8.63 -12.75 -7.97
C TYR A 615 -7.36 -11.95 -7.80
N THR A 616 -7.51 -10.72 -7.34
CA THR A 616 -6.44 -9.87 -6.83
C THR A 616 -6.57 -9.73 -5.33
N ALA A 617 -5.50 -9.97 -4.58
CA ALA A 617 -5.54 -9.80 -3.13
C ALA A 617 -4.34 -8.98 -2.62
N ALA A 618 -4.63 -7.97 -1.81
CA ALA A 618 -3.63 -7.19 -1.09
C ALA A 618 -3.62 -7.57 0.39
N VAL A 619 -2.42 -7.81 0.92
CA VAL A 619 -2.19 -8.10 2.34
C VAL A 619 -1.19 -7.11 2.92
N TRP A 620 -1.56 -6.52 4.05
CA TRP A 620 -0.67 -5.76 4.92
C TRP A 620 -0.47 -6.49 6.26
N VAL A 621 0.75 -6.35 6.81
CA VAL A 621 1.11 -6.84 8.15
C VAL A 621 1.92 -5.75 8.85
N GLY A 622 1.56 -5.43 10.08
CA GLY A 622 2.22 -4.42 10.90
C GLY A 622 1.73 -4.39 12.35
N TYR A 623 2.30 -3.50 13.14
CA TYR A 623 1.80 -3.18 14.47
C TYR A 623 0.95 -1.92 14.43
N ASP A 624 0.05 -1.77 15.38
CA ASP A 624 -0.81 -0.59 15.49
C ASP A 624 0.04 0.69 15.59
N THR A 625 0.93 0.75 16.55
CA THR A 625 2.00 1.75 16.57
C THR A 625 3.20 1.17 15.81
N PRO A 626 3.68 1.84 14.73
CA PRO A 626 4.73 1.31 13.88
C PRO A 626 5.98 0.89 14.66
N GLU A 627 6.30 -0.40 14.66
CA GLU A 627 7.45 -1.01 15.28
C GLU A 627 8.04 -2.07 14.34
N ARG A 628 9.34 -2.36 14.49
CA ARG A 628 10.03 -3.32 13.63
C ARG A 628 9.48 -4.74 13.78
N ILE A 629 9.11 -5.33 12.67
CA ILE A 629 8.68 -6.73 12.59
C ILE A 629 9.89 -7.63 12.46
N TYR A 630 10.03 -8.56 13.38
CA TYR A 630 11.07 -9.59 13.39
C TYR A 630 10.48 -10.91 12.90
N ALA A 631 10.60 -11.18 11.61
CA ALA A 631 10.10 -12.40 10.99
C ALA A 631 11.13 -12.98 10.02
N SER A 632 11.11 -14.30 9.85
CA SER A 632 11.82 -14.99 8.79
C SER A 632 11.03 -14.83 7.48
N GLY A 633 11.55 -14.07 6.54
CA GLY A 633 10.86 -13.76 5.29
C GLY A 633 9.86 -12.61 5.39
N ASN A 634 8.90 -12.56 4.49
CA ASN A 634 7.83 -11.57 4.49
C ASN A 634 6.51 -12.22 4.94
N PRO A 635 5.99 -11.90 6.14
CA PRO A 635 4.79 -12.53 6.68
C PRO A 635 3.51 -12.21 5.86
N ALA A 636 3.46 -11.09 5.14
CA ALA A 636 2.32 -10.79 4.28
C ALA A 636 2.20 -11.77 3.10
N VAL A 637 3.31 -12.27 2.57
CA VAL A 637 3.31 -13.32 1.54
C VAL A 637 2.71 -14.62 2.08
N THR A 638 3.08 -14.97 3.31
CA THR A 638 2.58 -16.19 3.96
C THR A 638 1.08 -16.11 4.27
N MET A 639 0.61 -14.95 4.75
CA MET A 639 -0.83 -14.75 5.00
C MET A 639 -1.62 -14.75 3.70
N TRP A 640 -1.09 -14.14 2.64
CA TRP A 640 -1.70 -14.18 1.30
C TRP A 640 -1.83 -15.63 0.81
N GLU A 641 -0.77 -16.41 0.89
CA GLU A 641 -0.76 -17.82 0.44
C GLU A 641 -1.74 -18.68 1.23
N LYS A 642 -1.80 -18.51 2.56
CA LYS A 642 -2.72 -19.27 3.42
C LYS A 642 -4.20 -19.06 3.05
N VAL A 643 -4.57 -17.88 2.64
CA VAL A 643 -5.93 -17.57 2.19
C VAL A 643 -6.10 -18.03 0.73
N MET A 644 -5.24 -17.56 -0.16
CA MET A 644 -5.45 -17.70 -1.59
C MET A 644 -5.26 -19.12 -2.08
N SER A 645 -4.44 -19.96 -1.42
CA SER A 645 -4.34 -21.37 -1.75
C SER A 645 -5.68 -22.12 -1.53
N GLN A 646 -6.42 -21.76 -0.48
CA GLN A 646 -7.74 -22.33 -0.18
C GLN A 646 -8.81 -21.76 -1.13
N VAL A 647 -8.77 -20.45 -1.39
CA VAL A 647 -9.70 -19.78 -2.34
C VAL A 647 -9.58 -20.38 -3.75
N HIS A 648 -8.40 -20.87 -4.14
CA HIS A 648 -8.18 -21.48 -5.46
C HIS A 648 -8.35 -23.02 -5.48
N GLU A 649 -8.73 -23.65 -4.37
CA GLU A 649 -8.93 -25.09 -4.34
C GLU A 649 -10.03 -25.51 -5.31
N GLY A 650 -9.68 -26.40 -6.25
CA GLY A 650 -10.61 -26.89 -7.26
C GLY A 650 -10.73 -26.02 -8.53
N LEU A 651 -10.10 -24.85 -8.58
CA LEU A 651 -10.06 -24.04 -9.81
C LEU A 651 -9.04 -24.58 -10.81
N GLU A 652 -9.38 -24.54 -12.09
CA GLU A 652 -8.46 -24.87 -13.17
C GLU A 652 -7.43 -23.74 -13.36
N ASN A 653 -6.18 -24.10 -13.70
CA ASN A 653 -5.18 -23.10 -14.03
C ASN A 653 -5.57 -22.30 -15.27
N LYS A 654 -5.52 -20.98 -15.16
CA LYS A 654 -5.56 -20.02 -16.25
C LYS A 654 -4.25 -19.24 -16.27
N ASP A 655 -3.80 -18.81 -17.44
CA ASP A 655 -2.71 -17.84 -17.58
C ASP A 655 -3.30 -16.46 -17.94
N PHE A 656 -2.50 -15.41 -17.74
CA PHE A 656 -2.89 -14.07 -18.14
C PHE A 656 -2.97 -13.97 -19.65
N THR A 657 -3.75 -13.02 -20.16
CA THR A 657 -3.93 -12.77 -21.58
C THR A 657 -2.57 -12.54 -22.27
N GLN A 658 -2.35 -13.24 -23.37
CA GLN A 658 -1.16 -13.06 -24.20
C GLN A 658 -1.59 -12.39 -25.51
N PRO A 659 -1.17 -11.14 -25.76
CA PRO A 659 -1.46 -10.46 -27.01
C PRO A 659 -0.65 -11.03 -28.18
N ASP A 660 -1.11 -10.75 -29.42
CA ASP A 660 -0.39 -11.11 -30.63
C ASP A 660 0.89 -10.28 -30.82
N GLY A 661 1.84 -10.76 -31.62
CA GLY A 661 3.05 -10.01 -31.99
C GLY A 661 4.25 -10.25 -31.08
N LEU A 662 4.15 -11.19 -30.15
CA LEU A 662 5.25 -11.59 -29.28
C LEU A 662 6.28 -12.45 -30.00
N VAL A 663 7.56 -12.18 -29.75
CA VAL A 663 8.69 -12.94 -30.29
C VAL A 663 9.72 -13.21 -29.18
N THR A 664 10.31 -14.41 -29.18
CA THR A 664 11.36 -14.75 -28.23
C THR A 664 12.73 -14.44 -28.83
N VAL A 665 13.56 -13.70 -28.11
CA VAL A 665 14.87 -13.24 -28.53
C VAL A 665 15.94 -13.52 -27.46
N GLN A 666 17.18 -13.75 -27.89
CA GLN A 666 18.34 -13.90 -27.00
C GLN A 666 18.93 -12.53 -26.70
N ILE A 667 18.86 -12.08 -25.46
CA ILE A 667 19.28 -10.77 -24.98
C ILE A 667 20.54 -10.92 -24.10
N CYS A 668 21.46 -9.98 -24.24
CA CYS A 668 22.55 -9.80 -23.28
C CYS A 668 22.04 -9.13 -22.02
N ARG A 669 22.19 -9.75 -20.86
CA ARG A 669 21.73 -9.25 -19.55
C ARG A 669 22.41 -7.97 -19.11
N ASP A 670 23.62 -7.66 -19.64
CA ASP A 670 24.37 -6.48 -19.24
C ASP A 670 24.17 -5.28 -20.18
N SER A 671 23.71 -5.48 -21.41
CA SER A 671 23.43 -4.39 -22.35
C SER A 671 21.99 -4.22 -22.74
N GLY A 672 21.13 -5.23 -22.54
CA GLY A 672 19.75 -5.23 -23.02
C GLY A 672 19.63 -5.44 -24.55
N LEU A 673 20.73 -5.55 -25.29
CA LEU A 673 20.77 -5.73 -26.73
C LEU A 673 20.77 -7.22 -27.10
N ARG A 674 20.64 -7.55 -28.39
CA ARG A 674 20.80 -8.93 -28.86
C ARG A 674 22.15 -9.50 -28.43
N ALA A 675 22.14 -10.73 -27.94
CA ALA A 675 23.35 -11.34 -27.44
C ALA A 675 24.37 -11.59 -28.57
N SER A 676 25.66 -11.40 -28.29
CA SER A 676 26.80 -11.78 -29.12
C SER A 676 27.44 -13.07 -28.59
N GLU A 677 28.38 -13.68 -29.37
CA GLU A 677 29.14 -14.84 -28.93
C GLU A 677 29.96 -14.53 -27.66
N ALA A 678 30.50 -13.30 -27.55
CA ALA A 678 31.23 -12.87 -26.36
C ALA A 678 30.36 -12.91 -25.09
N CYS A 679 29.06 -12.68 -25.19
CA CYS A 679 28.13 -12.76 -24.04
C CYS A 679 27.98 -14.19 -23.50
N LEU A 680 28.20 -15.23 -24.33
CA LEU A 680 28.15 -16.63 -23.91
C LEU A 680 29.37 -17.03 -23.08
N ASN A 681 30.48 -16.40 -23.34
CA ASN A 681 31.82 -16.76 -22.82
C ASN A 681 32.27 -15.80 -21.71
N ASP A 682 31.37 -15.11 -21.03
CA ASP A 682 31.73 -14.23 -19.89
C ASP A 682 32.23 -15.06 -18.70
N PRO A 683 33.30 -14.64 -18.03
CA PRO A 683 33.89 -15.33 -16.87
C PRO A 683 32.90 -15.59 -15.74
N ARG A 684 31.86 -14.72 -15.56
CA ARG A 684 30.79 -14.88 -14.58
C ARG A 684 29.76 -15.95 -14.96
N GLY A 685 29.95 -16.64 -16.08
CA GLY A 685 28.97 -17.51 -16.73
C GLY A 685 28.21 -16.80 -17.84
N SER A 686 27.45 -17.56 -18.63
CA SER A 686 26.69 -16.99 -19.75
C SER A 686 25.82 -15.81 -19.35
N ARG A 687 26.00 -14.70 -20.06
CA ARG A 687 25.18 -13.47 -19.88
C ARG A 687 24.04 -13.38 -20.89
N VAL A 688 23.66 -14.50 -21.49
CA VAL A 688 22.58 -14.60 -22.46
C VAL A 688 21.31 -15.04 -21.74
N GLN A 689 20.22 -14.31 -21.97
CA GLN A 689 18.88 -14.61 -21.44
C GLN A 689 17.88 -14.67 -22.60
N SER A 690 17.02 -15.69 -22.59
CA SER A 690 15.86 -15.74 -23.47
C SER A 690 14.78 -14.83 -22.91
N MET A 691 14.22 -13.93 -23.72
CA MET A 691 13.17 -13.00 -23.31
C MET A 691 12.11 -12.89 -24.41
N THR A 692 10.85 -12.81 -24.00
CA THR A 692 9.73 -12.61 -24.93
C THR A 692 9.34 -11.14 -24.94
N LEU A 693 9.41 -10.52 -26.11
CA LEU A 693 9.15 -9.10 -26.33
C LEU A 693 8.17 -8.93 -27.50
N PHE A 694 7.52 -7.79 -27.60
CA PHE A 694 6.84 -7.41 -28.83
C PHE A 694 7.87 -7.21 -29.94
N ALA A 695 7.48 -7.52 -31.18
CA ALA A 695 8.40 -7.48 -32.33
C ALA A 695 9.04 -6.10 -32.52
N ASP A 696 8.30 -5.03 -32.21
CA ASP A 696 8.76 -3.63 -32.33
C ASP A 696 9.73 -3.24 -31.20
N ASP A 697 9.70 -3.94 -30.06
CA ASP A 697 10.59 -3.73 -28.91
C ASP A 697 11.88 -4.54 -28.98
N VAL A 698 12.01 -5.44 -29.97
CA VAL A 698 13.22 -6.24 -30.11
C VAL A 698 14.39 -5.34 -30.52
N PRO A 699 15.49 -5.29 -29.73
CA PRO A 699 16.64 -4.47 -30.08
C PRO A 699 17.19 -4.81 -31.44
N ALA A 700 17.41 -3.80 -32.30
CA ALA A 700 17.98 -4.01 -33.63
C ALA A 700 19.50 -4.30 -33.56
N GLU A 701 20.18 -3.79 -32.54
CA GLU A 701 21.63 -3.86 -32.37
C GLU A 701 22.03 -5.11 -31.58
N THR A 702 23.23 -5.60 -31.87
CA THR A 702 23.90 -6.68 -31.10
C THR A 702 24.81 -6.10 -30.04
N CYS A 703 24.96 -6.79 -28.93
CA CYS A 703 25.79 -6.38 -27.81
C CYS A 703 27.24 -6.10 -28.24
N ALA A 704 27.68 -4.86 -28.06
CA ALA A 704 29.05 -4.42 -28.25
C ALA A 704 29.78 -4.19 -26.90
N MET A 705 29.10 -4.32 -25.79
CA MET A 705 29.70 -4.16 -24.46
C MET A 705 30.58 -5.35 -24.06
N HIS A 706 30.24 -6.56 -24.52
CA HIS A 706 31.13 -7.70 -24.36
C HIS A 706 32.13 -7.77 -25.54
N VAL A 707 33.38 -7.68 -25.21
CA VAL A 707 34.48 -7.80 -26.18
C VAL A 707 35.22 -9.12 -25.96
N SER A 708 35.56 -9.81 -27.06
CA SER A 708 36.33 -11.05 -26.98
C SER A 708 37.81 -10.73 -26.75
N VAL A 709 38.41 -11.39 -25.76
CA VAL A 709 39.85 -11.29 -25.44
C VAL A 709 40.41 -12.70 -25.27
N GLU A 710 41.68 -12.89 -25.67
CA GLU A 710 42.42 -14.14 -25.43
C GLU A 710 43.13 -14.05 -24.08
N VAL A 711 42.95 -15.06 -23.25
CA VAL A 711 43.55 -15.19 -21.91
C VAL A 711 44.30 -16.50 -21.78
N CYS A 712 45.27 -16.55 -20.87
CA CYS A 712 46.07 -17.75 -20.62
C CYS A 712 45.57 -18.46 -19.35
N THR A 713 44.95 -19.62 -19.48
CA THR A 713 44.38 -20.40 -18.36
C THR A 713 45.42 -20.89 -17.35
N ALA A 714 46.70 -20.91 -17.72
CA ALA A 714 47.81 -21.23 -16.79
C ALA A 714 48.18 -20.08 -15.85
N SER A 715 47.70 -18.85 -16.10
CA SER A 715 48.05 -17.65 -15.34
C SER A 715 46.79 -16.98 -14.79
N PRO A 716 46.21 -17.45 -13.63
CA PRO A 716 45.01 -16.88 -13.02
C PRO A 716 45.27 -15.50 -12.43
N VAL A 717 44.32 -14.60 -12.57
CA VAL A 717 44.35 -13.29 -11.89
C VAL A 717 44.03 -13.49 -10.43
N LEU A 718 44.84 -12.90 -9.54
CA LEU A 718 44.64 -13.00 -8.09
C LEU A 718 44.00 -11.72 -7.53
N ASP A 719 43.17 -11.88 -6.53
CA ASP A 719 42.63 -10.76 -5.73
C ASP A 719 43.69 -10.23 -4.73
N SER A 720 43.36 -9.20 -3.98
CA SER A 720 44.24 -8.58 -2.97
C SER A 720 44.63 -9.53 -1.83
N SER A 721 43.95 -10.66 -1.65
CA SER A 721 44.25 -11.72 -0.67
C SER A 721 45.19 -12.80 -1.24
N GLY A 722 45.46 -12.79 -2.54
CA GLY A 722 46.20 -13.83 -3.25
C GLY A 722 45.36 -15.00 -3.67
N THR A 723 44.02 -14.87 -3.66
CA THR A 723 43.08 -15.90 -4.13
C THR A 723 42.74 -15.66 -5.59
N ALA A 724 42.71 -16.72 -6.40
CA ALA A 724 42.30 -16.62 -7.80
C ALA A 724 40.87 -16.14 -7.95
N ILE A 725 40.66 -15.11 -8.79
CA ILE A 725 39.34 -14.63 -9.18
C ILE A 725 38.78 -15.64 -10.17
N GLU A 726 37.57 -16.17 -9.87
CA GLU A 726 36.97 -17.24 -10.67
C GLU A 726 36.76 -16.84 -12.12
N GLY A 727 37.23 -17.69 -13.02
CA GLY A 727 37.12 -17.54 -14.49
C GLY A 727 37.99 -16.43 -15.08
N LEU A 728 38.84 -15.71 -14.31
CA LEU A 728 39.63 -14.60 -14.77
C LEU A 728 41.13 -14.96 -14.84
N TYR A 729 41.73 -14.74 -15.99
CA TYR A 729 43.10 -15.06 -16.28
C TYR A 729 43.78 -13.86 -16.94
N HIS A 730 45.13 -13.78 -16.86
CA HIS A 730 45.90 -12.75 -17.55
C HIS A 730 45.76 -12.87 -19.06
N LEU A 731 45.89 -11.75 -19.77
CA LEU A 731 45.84 -11.73 -21.23
C LEU A 731 46.91 -12.69 -21.82
N ALA A 732 46.55 -13.42 -22.87
CA ALA A 732 47.50 -14.32 -23.53
C ALA A 732 48.62 -13.53 -24.16
N GLY A 733 49.85 -13.94 -23.84
CA GLY A 733 51.10 -13.39 -24.44
C GLY A 733 51.46 -14.12 -25.73
N GLU A 734 52.55 -13.64 -26.37
CA GLU A 734 53.06 -14.19 -27.62
C GLU A 734 53.45 -15.68 -27.49
N PHE A 735 53.92 -16.08 -26.32
CA PHE A 735 54.45 -17.43 -26.06
C PHE A 735 53.45 -18.38 -25.40
N CYS A 736 52.22 -17.94 -25.19
CA CYS A 736 51.16 -18.82 -24.64
C CYS A 736 50.76 -19.89 -25.68
N PRO A 737 50.78 -21.17 -25.32
CA PRO A 737 50.41 -22.25 -26.23
C PRO A 737 48.95 -22.15 -26.66
N ARG A 738 48.68 -22.14 -27.95
CA ARG A 738 47.33 -22.14 -28.52
C ARG A 738 46.78 -23.54 -28.81
N GLU A 739 47.72 -24.45 -29.09
CA GLU A 739 47.43 -25.87 -29.42
C GLU A 739 48.49 -26.77 -28.74
N ALA A 740 48.20 -28.05 -28.65
CA ALA A 740 49.16 -29.05 -28.21
C ALA A 740 50.30 -29.16 -29.20
N ASP A 741 51.54 -29.24 -28.72
CA ASP A 741 52.75 -29.46 -29.55
C ASP A 741 53.74 -30.37 -28.81
N GLU A 742 53.73 -31.65 -29.22
CA GLU A 742 54.60 -32.67 -28.62
C GLU A 742 56.08 -32.35 -28.75
N SER A 743 56.51 -31.64 -29.84
CA SER A 743 57.90 -31.28 -30.05
C SER A 743 58.39 -30.23 -29.03
N LEU A 744 57.47 -29.50 -28.40
CA LEU A 744 57.68 -28.50 -27.35
C LEU A 744 57.27 -29.00 -25.98
N GLY A 745 56.86 -30.31 -25.88
CA GLY A 745 56.37 -30.85 -24.62
C GLY A 745 55.04 -30.25 -24.15
N ILE A 746 54.31 -29.63 -25.05
CA ILE A 746 53.03 -28.98 -24.76
C ILE A 746 51.90 -30.01 -24.95
N THR A 747 51.28 -30.42 -23.89
CA THR A 747 50.19 -31.44 -23.89
C THR A 747 48.84 -30.87 -24.29
N GLU A 748 48.56 -29.56 -24.03
CA GLU A 748 47.31 -28.88 -24.39
C GLU A 748 47.55 -27.37 -24.56
N GLY A 749 46.70 -26.72 -25.33
CA GLY A 749 46.67 -25.27 -25.43
C GLY A 749 46.19 -24.62 -24.14
N THR A 750 46.79 -23.50 -23.78
CA THR A 750 46.39 -22.70 -22.56
C THR A 750 45.70 -21.41 -22.92
N VAL A 751 45.51 -21.13 -24.22
CA VAL A 751 44.81 -19.90 -24.64
C VAL A 751 43.33 -20.17 -24.80
N GLN A 752 42.51 -19.40 -24.10
CA GLN A 752 41.04 -19.41 -24.17
C GLN A 752 40.54 -18.03 -24.58
N THR A 753 39.49 -17.99 -25.41
CA THR A 753 38.74 -16.75 -25.70
C THR A 753 37.63 -16.59 -24.69
N ILE A 754 37.64 -15.49 -23.95
CA ILE A 754 36.58 -15.09 -23.04
C ILE A 754 35.91 -13.80 -23.51
N GLY A 755 34.67 -13.58 -23.10
CA GLY A 755 33.97 -12.31 -23.26
C GLY A 755 34.17 -11.46 -22.00
N ILE A 756 34.68 -10.26 -22.13
CA ILE A 756 34.90 -9.34 -21.01
C ILE A 756 34.11 -8.08 -21.21
N LEU A 757 33.56 -7.49 -20.11
CA LEU A 757 32.72 -6.34 -20.17
C LEU A 757 33.50 -5.04 -20.36
N ASP A 758 33.34 -4.38 -21.52
CA ASP A 758 33.89 -3.04 -21.76
C ASP A 758 32.92 -1.97 -21.21
N TYR A 759 33.03 -1.76 -19.93
CA TYR A 759 32.17 -0.85 -19.15
C TYR A 759 32.99 -0.13 -18.08
N THR A 760 32.58 1.07 -17.74
CA THR A 760 33.16 1.87 -16.65
C THR A 760 32.07 2.36 -15.72
N ARG A 761 32.22 2.11 -14.43
CA ARG A 761 31.29 2.59 -13.39
C ARG A 761 31.96 3.69 -12.57
N GLU A 762 31.24 4.79 -12.40
CA GLU A 762 31.60 5.81 -11.42
C GLU A 762 31.26 5.32 -10.00
N LEU A 763 32.28 5.35 -9.11
CA LEU A 763 32.09 4.87 -7.74
C LEU A 763 31.40 5.92 -6.88
N VAL A 764 30.35 5.51 -6.20
CA VAL A 764 29.50 6.37 -5.34
C VAL A 764 29.65 5.97 -3.88
N GLY A 765 29.94 6.94 -3.01
CA GLY A 765 29.94 6.75 -1.56
C GLY A 765 30.97 5.77 -1.03
N GLY A 766 32.04 5.50 -1.79
CA GLY A 766 33.08 4.54 -1.40
C GLY A 766 32.65 3.07 -1.49
N VAL A 767 31.53 2.78 -2.12
CA VAL A 767 31.07 1.41 -2.37
C VAL A 767 31.89 0.80 -3.50
N SER A 768 32.42 -0.40 -3.32
CA SER A 768 33.12 -1.13 -4.37
C SER A 768 32.16 -1.58 -5.47
N SER A 769 32.65 -1.63 -6.73
CA SER A 769 31.85 -2.15 -7.84
C SER A 769 31.64 -3.66 -7.67
N PRO A 770 30.40 -4.19 -7.71
CA PRO A 770 30.15 -5.62 -7.49
C PRO A 770 30.72 -6.51 -8.60
N ASP A 771 30.86 -5.96 -9.80
CA ASP A 771 31.31 -6.64 -11.01
C ASP A 771 32.60 -6.01 -11.64
N GLY A 772 33.23 -5.07 -10.94
CA GLY A 772 34.36 -4.29 -11.43
C GLY A 772 35.58 -5.12 -11.83
N ASN A 773 35.79 -6.28 -11.20
CA ASN A 773 36.87 -7.19 -11.56
C ASN A 773 36.68 -7.82 -12.96
N TYR A 774 35.47 -7.82 -13.48
CA TYR A 774 35.13 -8.36 -14.80
C TYR A 774 35.02 -7.27 -15.87
N PHE A 775 35.53 -6.06 -15.59
CA PHE A 775 35.64 -5.01 -16.59
C PHE A 775 36.96 -5.14 -17.36
N LYS A 776 36.93 -4.83 -18.65
CA LYS A 776 38.07 -4.85 -19.51
C LYS A 776 39.25 -4.00 -18.96
N SER A 777 38.95 -2.82 -18.42
CA SER A 777 39.92 -1.94 -17.81
C SER A 777 40.66 -2.55 -16.61
N PHE A 778 39.99 -3.40 -15.83
CA PHE A 778 40.60 -4.15 -14.74
C PHE A 778 41.54 -5.23 -15.29
N LEU A 779 41.07 -6.03 -16.28
CA LEU A 779 41.85 -7.07 -16.89
C LEU A 779 43.10 -6.51 -17.60
N ASP A 780 42.96 -5.41 -18.35
CA ASP A 780 44.07 -4.74 -19.03
C ASP A 780 45.13 -4.25 -18.02
N ALA A 781 44.71 -3.85 -16.82
CA ALA A 781 45.64 -3.44 -15.75
C ALA A 781 46.42 -4.60 -15.10
N GLN A 782 45.92 -5.84 -15.19
CA GLN A 782 46.63 -7.02 -14.71
C GLN A 782 47.79 -7.40 -15.62
N GLY A 783 47.73 -7.05 -16.92
CA GLY A 783 48.75 -7.32 -17.91
C GLY A 783 48.65 -8.70 -18.56
N THR A 784 49.75 -9.11 -19.18
CA THR A 784 49.84 -10.38 -19.91
C THR A 784 50.37 -11.50 -19.02
N CYS A 785 50.15 -12.75 -19.48
CA CYS A 785 50.55 -13.98 -18.80
C CYS A 785 51.98 -13.90 -18.25
N ASP A 786 52.13 -14.20 -16.97
CA ASP A 786 53.39 -14.22 -16.22
C ASP A 786 54.07 -15.61 -16.18
N VAL A 787 53.38 -16.63 -16.69
CA VAL A 787 53.89 -18.01 -16.78
C VAL A 787 54.66 -18.24 -18.06
N HIS A 788 54.09 -17.87 -19.21
CA HIS A 788 54.70 -18.09 -20.53
C HIS A 788 55.40 -16.79 -20.99
N THR A 789 56.57 -16.46 -20.38
CA THR A 789 57.29 -15.20 -20.62
C THR A 789 58.39 -15.35 -21.67
N THR A 790 58.77 -16.58 -22.06
CA THR A 790 59.77 -16.91 -23.06
C THR A 790 59.23 -17.96 -24.00
N ALA A 791 59.86 -18.04 -25.23
CA ALA A 791 59.51 -19.09 -26.15
C ALA A 791 59.83 -20.46 -25.53
N PRO A 792 58.92 -21.45 -25.70
CA PRO A 792 59.17 -22.78 -25.21
C PRO A 792 60.39 -23.40 -25.94
N GLU A 793 61.23 -24.07 -25.19
CA GLU A 793 62.33 -24.79 -25.74
C GLU A 793 61.90 -26.18 -26.25
N PRO A 794 62.42 -26.67 -27.38
CA PRO A 794 62.15 -28.00 -27.83
C PRO A 794 62.51 -29.03 -26.75
N VAL A 795 61.65 -29.98 -26.51
CA VAL A 795 61.98 -31.09 -25.62
C VAL A 795 63.01 -31.97 -26.32
N GLU A 796 64.23 -32.05 -25.78
CA GLU A 796 65.18 -33.03 -26.24
C GLU A 796 64.55 -34.44 -26.10
N PRO A 797 64.49 -35.23 -27.16
CA PRO A 797 63.99 -36.59 -27.04
C PRO A 797 64.76 -37.32 -25.92
N ALA A 798 64.09 -38.02 -25.05
CA ALA A 798 64.73 -38.84 -24.00
C ALA A 798 65.87 -39.61 -24.58
N GLY A 799 67.10 -39.37 -24.07
CA GLY A 799 68.29 -39.90 -24.63
C GLY A 799 68.17 -41.41 -24.83
N TYR A 800 68.29 -41.82 -26.12
CA TYR A 800 68.26 -43.24 -26.43
C TYR A 800 69.48 -43.90 -25.79
N ASP A 801 69.29 -45.00 -25.06
CA ASP A 801 70.38 -45.79 -24.46
C ASP A 801 70.91 -46.81 -25.46
N PRO A 802 72.14 -46.64 -26.00
CA PRO A 802 72.73 -47.58 -26.96
C PRO A 802 72.89 -49.00 -26.40
N ASN A 803 72.93 -49.15 -25.05
CA ASN A 803 73.08 -50.44 -24.40
C ASN A 803 71.78 -51.24 -24.43
N SER A 804 70.59 -50.60 -24.70
CA SER A 804 69.31 -51.25 -24.84
C SER A 804 69.05 -51.84 -26.24
N PHE A 805 69.91 -51.59 -27.20
CA PHE A 805 69.81 -51.97 -28.63
C PHE A 805 69.81 -53.45 -28.81
N ASP A 806 68.68 -54.04 -29.39
CA ASP A 806 68.61 -55.42 -29.88
C ASP A 806 68.06 -55.37 -31.28
N ILE A 807 68.89 -55.86 -32.26
CA ILE A 807 68.54 -55.82 -33.64
C ILE A 807 67.27 -56.71 -33.94
N THR A 808 66.99 -57.64 -33.06
CA THR A 808 65.84 -58.54 -33.23
C THR A 808 64.54 -57.97 -32.66
N ASP A 809 64.62 -56.90 -31.89
CA ASP A 809 63.50 -56.20 -31.32
C ASP A 809 63.38 -54.76 -31.85
N PRO A 810 62.51 -54.41 -32.78
CA PRO A 810 62.35 -53.08 -33.36
C PRO A 810 61.98 -52.02 -32.37
N SER A 811 61.48 -52.35 -31.18
CA SER A 811 61.13 -51.39 -30.11
C SER A 811 62.35 -50.84 -29.39
N THR A 812 63.54 -51.47 -29.58
CA THR A 812 64.82 -51.03 -28.99
C THR A 812 65.69 -50.25 -29.97
N TRP A 813 65.15 -49.98 -31.14
CA TRP A 813 65.91 -49.28 -32.20
C TRP A 813 65.99 -47.79 -31.91
N PRO A 814 67.12 -47.08 -32.43
CA PRO A 814 67.14 -45.66 -32.21
C PRO A 814 65.93 -44.94 -32.76
N PRO A 815 65.43 -43.92 -32.06
CA PRO A 815 64.34 -43.09 -32.59
C PRO A 815 64.77 -42.43 -33.93
N VAL A 816 63.86 -42.40 -34.88
CA VAL A 816 64.07 -41.84 -36.24
C VAL A 816 64.54 -40.40 -36.21
N ASN A 817 64.30 -39.69 -35.15
CA ASN A 817 64.72 -38.27 -35.00
C ASN A 817 65.91 -38.03 -34.06
N ASP A 818 66.68 -39.08 -33.67
CA ASP A 818 67.90 -38.89 -32.90
C ASP A 818 69.08 -38.54 -33.81
N PRO A 819 69.60 -37.33 -33.76
CA PRO A 819 70.70 -36.86 -34.63
C PRO A 819 71.95 -37.72 -34.60
N ARG A 820 72.16 -38.46 -33.51
CA ARG A 820 73.31 -39.36 -33.35
C ARG A 820 73.25 -40.60 -34.27
N TYR A 821 72.01 -40.97 -34.67
CA TYR A 821 71.71 -42.17 -35.44
C TYR A 821 70.95 -41.86 -36.74
N GLU A 822 71.15 -40.70 -37.33
CA GLU A 822 70.43 -40.23 -38.54
C GLU A 822 70.60 -41.21 -39.72
N ASN A 823 71.59 -42.04 -39.70
CA ASN A 823 71.91 -42.98 -40.74
C ASN A 823 71.67 -44.47 -40.29
N PHE A 824 70.94 -44.69 -39.25
CA PHE A 824 70.69 -46.06 -38.76
C PHE A 824 69.95 -46.88 -39.84
N ASP A 825 70.58 -48.03 -40.17
CA ASP A 825 70.02 -48.95 -41.11
C ASP A 825 70.06 -50.39 -40.47
N PRO A 826 68.92 -51.01 -40.23
CA PRO A 826 68.87 -52.31 -39.59
C PRO A 826 69.53 -53.40 -40.40
N GLU A 827 69.69 -53.24 -41.68
CA GLU A 827 70.38 -54.23 -42.57
C GLU A 827 71.93 -53.97 -42.64
N ASN A 828 72.44 -52.81 -42.10
CA ASN A 828 73.87 -52.51 -42.16
C ASN A 828 74.47 -52.41 -40.73
N PRO A 829 75.19 -53.44 -40.26
CA PRO A 829 75.73 -53.52 -38.93
C PRO A 829 76.71 -52.36 -38.60
N ALA A 830 77.30 -51.68 -39.64
CA ALA A 830 78.20 -50.55 -39.41
C ALA A 830 77.50 -49.27 -38.93
N THR A 831 76.19 -49.23 -38.99
CA THR A 831 75.32 -48.09 -38.54
C THR A 831 74.61 -48.34 -37.18
N TRP A 832 74.86 -49.46 -36.52
CA TRP A 832 74.21 -49.88 -35.31
C TRP A 832 74.80 -49.11 -34.09
N PRO A 833 73.98 -48.81 -33.10
CA PRO A 833 74.48 -48.30 -31.87
C PRO A 833 75.59 -49.14 -31.24
N THR A 834 76.67 -48.52 -30.84
CA THR A 834 77.77 -49.26 -30.14
C THR A 834 77.59 -48.99 -28.65
N PRO A 835 77.61 -50.08 -27.81
CA PRO A 835 77.56 -49.90 -26.35
C PRO A 835 78.68 -49.00 -25.88
N GLU A 836 78.39 -48.06 -24.96
CA GLU A 836 79.39 -47.30 -24.25
C GLU A 836 80.23 -48.22 -23.39
N PRO A 837 81.64 -48.05 -23.36
CA PRO A 837 82.47 -48.92 -22.54
C PRO A 837 82.21 -48.62 -21.04
N GLU A 838 81.90 -49.71 -20.28
CA GLU A 838 81.81 -49.64 -18.82
C GLU A 838 82.98 -48.90 -18.18
N GLU A 839 82.72 -47.73 -17.54
CA GLU A 839 83.71 -47.10 -16.67
C GLU A 839 83.91 -47.99 -15.46
N THR A 840 85.13 -48.54 -15.29
CA THR A 840 85.51 -49.31 -14.07
C THR A 840 85.61 -48.41 -12.88
N PRO A 841 85.08 -48.77 -11.69
CA PRO A 841 85.19 -47.93 -10.49
C PRO A 841 86.59 -47.88 -9.96
N GLY A 842 87.23 -46.70 -9.97
CA GLY A 842 88.53 -46.39 -9.39
C GLY A 842 88.38 -45.72 -8.05
N ALA A 843 88.84 -46.49 -7.03
CA ALA A 843 89.38 -46.16 -5.72
C ALA A 843 89.07 -44.82 -5.00
N GLU A 844 88.62 -44.99 -3.84
CA GLU A 844 88.52 -44.07 -2.69
C GLU A 844 89.83 -43.37 -2.36
N ILE A 845 89.83 -42.08 -1.98
CA ILE A 845 90.67 -41.51 -0.89
C ILE A 845 89.82 -40.46 -0.13
N PRO A 846 89.97 -40.42 1.21
CA PRO A 846 88.84 -39.91 2.12
C PRO A 846 89.14 -38.54 2.71
N ASP A 847 88.01 -38.03 3.32
CA ASP A 847 88.01 -37.23 4.57
C ASP A 847 88.34 -35.73 4.49
N THR A 848 87.54 -34.91 5.00
CA THR A 848 87.21 -34.36 6.36
C THR A 848 86.21 -33.22 6.13
N GLY A 849 85.17 -33.12 6.86
CA GLY A 849 84.84 -32.95 8.16
C GLY A 849 83.56 -32.06 8.30
N GLU A 850 82.75 -32.52 9.02
CA GLU A 850 81.82 -31.89 10.01
C GLU A 850 80.89 -30.80 9.53
N THR A 851 79.65 -30.73 9.81
CA THR A 851 78.64 -31.21 10.81
C THR A 851 77.36 -30.47 10.49
N THR A 852 76.22 -30.84 10.63
CA THR A 852 75.36 -31.63 11.47
C THR A 852 73.95 -31.68 10.91
N THR A 853 73.39 -32.83 11.00
CA THR A 853 71.95 -33.13 10.86
C THR A 853 71.16 -32.65 12.09
N PRO A 854 69.88 -32.85 12.28
CA PRO A 854 68.98 -33.81 11.61
C PRO A 854 67.56 -33.27 11.27
N ASP A 855 66.93 -33.94 10.35
CA ASP A 855 65.91 -34.97 10.53
C ASP A 855 64.56 -34.47 11.10
N THR A 856 63.44 -34.66 10.39
CA THR A 856 62.59 -35.86 10.36
C THR A 856 61.29 -35.63 9.58
N THR A 857 60.94 -36.53 8.71
CA THR A 857 59.60 -36.88 8.21
C THR A 857 58.87 -37.77 9.27
N PRO A 858 57.58 -38.17 9.21
CA PRO A 858 56.43 -37.86 8.35
C PRO A 858 55.08 -37.75 9.11
N ALA A 859 53.99 -37.59 8.30
CA ALA A 859 52.58 -37.64 8.66
C ALA A 859 52.07 -38.92 9.44
N PRO A 860 50.87 -38.97 10.02
CA PRO A 860 49.59 -38.80 9.39
C PRO A 860 48.45 -38.20 10.29
N SER A 861 47.33 -37.88 9.64
CA SER A 861 46.02 -37.60 10.26
C SER A 861 45.48 -38.73 11.12
N PRO A 862 44.61 -38.45 12.15
CA PRO A 862 43.20 -38.53 11.99
C PRO A 862 42.31 -37.54 12.83
N THR A 863 41.06 -37.41 12.39
CA THR A 863 39.84 -36.88 13.04
C THR A 863 39.34 -37.83 14.18
N PRO A 864 38.27 -37.56 14.97
CA PRO A 864 37.63 -36.35 15.50
C PRO A 864 37.37 -36.39 17.03
N ALA A 865 36.70 -35.38 17.62
CA ALA A 865 35.65 -35.43 18.62
C ALA A 865 35.72 -34.43 19.77
N GLU A 866 34.58 -33.73 19.87
CA GLU A 866 33.84 -33.30 21.09
C GLU A 866 34.34 -32.18 22.01
N THR A 867 33.38 -31.23 22.12
CA THR A 867 33.14 -30.16 23.11
C THR A 867 33.24 -30.63 24.59
N PRO A 868 33.35 -29.76 25.62
CA PRO A 868 32.47 -28.63 25.91
C PRO A 868 33.03 -27.44 26.74
N GLY A 869 32.28 -26.32 26.72
CA GLY A 869 31.93 -25.53 27.92
C GLY A 869 32.83 -24.40 28.39
N SER A 870 32.32 -23.18 28.28
CA SER A 870 31.95 -22.28 29.41
C SER A 870 32.08 -20.79 29.01
N GLU A 871 31.00 -20.10 29.27
CA GLU A 871 30.82 -18.65 29.41
C GLU A 871 31.70 -18.05 30.56
N PRO A 872 31.58 -16.78 30.93
CA PRO A 872 31.22 -15.53 30.21
C PRO A 872 32.18 -14.34 30.50
N PHE A 873 32.01 -13.19 29.86
CA PHE A 873 32.17 -11.89 30.56
C PHE A 873 31.67 -10.72 29.69
N ILE A 874 30.70 -9.95 30.23
CA ILE A 874 30.33 -8.58 29.91
C ILE A 874 31.25 -7.65 30.77
N PRO A 875 31.56 -6.36 30.39
CA PRO A 875 30.63 -5.26 30.38
C PRO A 875 30.90 -4.12 29.39
N ALA A 876 29.83 -3.50 28.93
CA ALA A 876 29.27 -2.14 29.22
C ALA A 876 29.96 -0.91 28.67
N SER A 877 29.08 -0.08 28.05
CA SER A 877 29.00 1.38 27.96
C SER A 877 29.96 2.17 27.04
N GLN A 878 29.46 2.71 25.96
CA GLN A 878 28.87 4.06 25.90
C GLN A 878 27.96 4.19 24.67
#